data_ba785029808aea174866cd5b5c3164dd
#
_entry.id   ba785029808aea174866cd5b5c3164dd
#
_cell.length_a   1.000
_cell.length_b   1.000
_cell.length_c   1.000
_cell.angle_alpha   90.00
_cell.angle_beta   90.00
_cell.angle_gamma   90.00
#
_symmetry.space_group_name_H-M   'P 1'
#
loop_
_entity.id
_entity.type
_entity.pdbx_description
1 polymer ?
#
loop_
_entity_poly.entity_id
_entity_poly.type
_entity_poly.pdbx_seq_one_letter_code
_entity_poly.pdbx_strand_id
1 'polypeptide(L)'
;MKFLKNLFFMFFLFSINIKGQTTDRITNDLKWRNIGPANMMGRIAAIDASNSDYRKVLIASASGGVFKSENAGTTWESIFDKYGAGSIGSIKFDQNNLDVIWIGTGESANRNSSAYGDGIYKSMDGGKSFTNMGLESTHQIAEIEIHPKNSDIVYAAAVGHLWGYAGERGLFKTIDGGKSWEKVSGGLPSDNKTGCTEIVIHPNNPKIMFAGFYHRIRQPASFISGGENGGLYKSIDGGKSWKKIINGLARGSSGMIDISIHLNNPDIMVMAYEADENLPEDEPGTGVYISYDQGESWNHLLKHAVRPFYHGQIEIDPIDPNNIYVVSRGFMISNDGGKTFSSRRWRTDGGDDHDMWIAPYDNKIMYLATDQGSRLSIDGGNTWLSHNNMAIGQYYAIGVDMRDPYYVGGGLQDNGLWMTPSNSREYRGILNMHSTWIAEGDGFHTQIDPDDWRTVYTVNHVGFVARQNIETREYTFITPTPETIKNFNEFVDYDYDETRNKYTIDPGEHWFFRERPDRTLLPPQFRFNWSSPFIISSHSSKKVLFGSNYLFQSYDRGDTWNIISPDLTTNDTKLRNTSNGGGLTNSNTGGENHFTIVTISDTPIDTTVIWVGTDDGNVQVTKNNGKNWRNLKLNINDVPKKIWVSRVEASKHSKGRAYVTFDNHRFDDNSPYVYVTENYGETWKNITSNLPKDYSVYVIKEDPINPNLLFVGTEESVYFSYDRGLSWGKLGSQLPTVAIHDLVIHPRDGDLIAGTHGRSIWILDDINPLRNLTADNKNKLFDTRESTQWIRINTGRKQPYFEFRGKNPPYGA
;
A
#
# COMPACT_ATOMS: atom_id res chain seq x y z
N MET A 1 -34.01 47.78 -4.48
CA MET A 1 -32.65 47.35 -4.04
C MET A 1 -32.51 45.92 -3.50
N LYS A 2 -33.49 45.39 -2.76
CA LYS A 2 -33.45 43.97 -2.32
C LYS A 2 -33.65 42.93 -3.44
N PHE A 3 -34.40 43.26 -4.46
CA PHE A 3 -34.66 42.36 -5.59
C PHE A 3 -33.43 42.22 -6.52
N LEU A 4 -32.66 43.28 -6.71
CA LEU A 4 -31.39 43.21 -7.47
C LEU A 4 -30.27 42.45 -6.76
N LYS A 5 -30.22 42.47 -5.40
CA LYS A 5 -29.24 41.69 -4.65
C LYS A 5 -29.48 40.20 -4.73
N ASN A 6 -30.73 39.74 -4.72
CA ASN A 6 -31.07 38.33 -4.86
C ASN A 6 -30.83 37.80 -6.26
N LEU A 7 -31.04 38.65 -7.30
CA LEU A 7 -30.73 38.27 -8.69
C LEU A 7 -29.20 38.14 -8.91
N PHE A 8 -28.38 38.98 -8.27
CA PHE A 8 -26.94 38.90 -8.37
C PHE A 8 -26.37 37.68 -7.63
N PHE A 9 -26.99 37.29 -6.49
CA PHE A 9 -26.59 36.10 -5.75
C PHE A 9 -27.01 34.80 -6.47
N MET A 10 -28.18 34.81 -7.13
CA MET A 10 -28.65 33.69 -7.94
C MET A 10 -27.84 33.53 -9.24
N PHE A 11 -27.36 34.64 -9.85
CA PHE A 11 -26.46 34.57 -11.01
C PHE A 11 -25.05 34.08 -10.63
N PHE A 12 -24.57 34.37 -9.41
CA PHE A 12 -23.27 33.90 -8.94
C PHE A 12 -23.30 32.40 -8.60
N LEU A 13 -24.43 31.89 -8.04
CA LEU A 13 -24.62 30.44 -7.79
C LEU A 13 -24.81 29.64 -9.11
N PHE A 14 -25.44 30.22 -10.13
CA PHE A 14 -25.57 29.59 -11.45
C PHE A 14 -24.24 29.58 -12.23
N SER A 15 -23.39 30.58 -12.08
CA SER A 15 -22.10 30.63 -12.75
C SER A 15 -21.06 29.64 -12.13
N ILE A 16 -21.17 29.32 -10.85
CA ILE A 16 -20.31 28.32 -10.18
C ILE A 16 -20.67 26.89 -10.61
N ASN A 17 -21.96 26.58 -10.77
CA ASN A 17 -22.40 25.27 -11.25
C ASN A 17 -22.08 25.03 -12.75
N ILE A 18 -22.08 26.09 -13.58
CA ILE A 18 -21.74 25.96 -15.01
C ILE A 18 -20.23 25.72 -15.21
N LYS A 19 -19.35 26.22 -14.33
CA LYS A 19 -17.90 25.96 -14.42
C LYS A 19 -17.52 24.52 -14.01
N GLY A 20 -18.15 23.94 -13.00
CA GLY A 20 -17.93 22.54 -12.62
C GLY A 20 -18.37 21.57 -13.72
N GLN A 21 -19.57 21.74 -14.28
CA GLN A 21 -20.08 20.88 -15.36
C GLN A 21 -19.28 20.96 -16.67
N THR A 22 -18.60 22.07 -16.96
CA THR A 22 -17.75 22.19 -18.16
C THR A 22 -16.40 21.52 -17.99
N THR A 23 -15.83 21.52 -16.79
CA THR A 23 -14.55 20.86 -16.48
C THR A 23 -14.69 19.33 -16.54
N ASP A 24 -15.71 18.77 -15.93
CA ASP A 24 -15.98 17.33 -15.93
C ASP A 24 -16.23 16.77 -17.34
N ARG A 25 -16.85 17.54 -18.24
CA ARG A 25 -17.05 17.12 -19.64
C ARG A 25 -15.75 17.06 -20.43
N ILE A 26 -14.84 18.00 -20.25
CA ILE A 26 -13.55 18.04 -20.98
C ILE A 26 -12.64 16.90 -20.55
N THR A 27 -12.64 16.56 -19.27
CA THR A 27 -11.75 15.55 -18.73
C THR A 27 -12.26 14.12 -18.86
N ASN A 28 -13.58 13.92 -19.00
CA ASN A 28 -14.15 12.58 -19.20
C ASN A 28 -13.73 11.92 -20.52
N ASP A 29 -13.34 12.70 -21.52
CA ASP A 29 -12.82 12.19 -22.79
C ASP A 29 -11.31 11.86 -22.74
N LEU A 30 -10.61 12.32 -21.71
CA LEU A 30 -9.21 11.95 -21.46
C LEU A 30 -9.14 10.55 -20.86
N LYS A 31 -8.40 9.67 -21.53
CA LYS A 31 -8.38 8.24 -21.20
C LYS A 31 -7.02 7.83 -20.65
N TRP A 32 -7.02 7.42 -19.40
CA TRP A 32 -5.90 6.72 -18.83
C TRP A 32 -5.74 5.34 -19.45
N ARG A 33 -4.50 4.91 -19.67
CA ARG A 33 -4.18 3.55 -20.09
C ARG A 33 -3.25 2.89 -19.08
N ASN A 34 -3.53 1.65 -18.73
CA ASN A 34 -2.65 0.82 -17.90
C ASN A 34 -1.54 0.24 -18.79
N ILE A 35 -0.28 0.37 -18.37
CA ILE A 35 0.88 -0.22 -19.05
C ILE A 35 1.46 -1.42 -18.32
N GLY A 36 0.91 -1.79 -17.16
CA GLY A 36 1.48 -2.80 -16.28
C GLY A 36 2.58 -2.21 -15.39
N PRO A 37 3.61 -2.98 -15.05
CA PRO A 37 3.77 -4.40 -15.32
C PRO A 37 2.84 -5.29 -14.49
N ALA A 38 2.65 -6.55 -14.90
CA ALA A 38 1.91 -7.55 -14.16
C ALA A 38 2.75 -8.76 -13.74
N ASN A 39 4.04 -8.75 -14.05
CA ASN A 39 4.96 -9.87 -13.82
C ASN A 39 4.98 -10.35 -12.37
N MET A 40 5.01 -9.39 -11.44
CA MET A 40 5.12 -9.62 -10.00
C MET A 40 3.75 -9.63 -9.31
N MET A 41 2.68 -9.20 -10.02
CA MET A 41 1.37 -8.91 -9.44
C MET A 41 1.44 -7.86 -8.30
N GLY A 42 1.03 -8.22 -7.09
CA GLY A 42 1.00 -7.41 -5.87
C GLY A 42 0.28 -8.16 -4.77
N ARG A 43 0.14 -7.55 -3.58
CA ARG A 43 -0.46 -8.21 -2.42
C ARG A 43 -1.92 -8.56 -2.64
N ILE A 44 -2.26 -9.82 -2.38
CA ILE A 44 -3.63 -10.34 -2.25
C ILE A 44 -3.91 -10.53 -0.76
N ALA A 45 -4.91 -9.83 -0.24
CA ALA A 45 -5.28 -9.87 1.16
C ALA A 45 -6.26 -11.00 1.51
N ALA A 46 -7.13 -11.36 0.56
CA ALA A 46 -8.11 -12.44 0.76
C ALA A 46 -8.43 -13.16 -0.56
N ILE A 47 -8.82 -14.42 -0.45
CA ILE A 47 -9.21 -15.26 -1.58
C ILE A 47 -10.42 -16.13 -1.18
N ASP A 48 -11.39 -16.26 -2.07
CA ASP A 48 -12.49 -17.19 -1.90
C ASP A 48 -12.86 -17.84 -3.24
N ALA A 49 -13.24 -19.10 -3.21
CA ALA A 49 -13.68 -19.80 -4.40
C ALA A 49 -14.96 -20.60 -4.16
N SER A 50 -15.63 -20.96 -5.24
CA SER A 50 -16.84 -21.76 -5.14
C SER A 50 -16.57 -23.17 -4.61
N ASN A 51 -17.26 -23.55 -3.55
CA ASN A 51 -17.19 -24.88 -2.95
C ASN A 51 -17.69 -26.02 -3.86
N SER A 52 -18.19 -25.71 -5.05
CA SER A 52 -18.63 -26.69 -6.05
C SER A 52 -17.85 -26.65 -7.36
N ASP A 53 -17.13 -25.55 -7.63
CA ASP A 53 -16.37 -25.36 -8.87
C ASP A 53 -15.20 -24.38 -8.63
N TYR A 54 -14.01 -24.91 -8.34
CA TYR A 54 -12.81 -24.11 -8.06
C TYR A 54 -12.42 -23.11 -9.15
N ARG A 55 -12.95 -23.27 -10.38
CA ARG A 55 -12.66 -22.36 -11.50
C ARG A 55 -13.26 -20.97 -11.28
N LYS A 56 -14.30 -20.88 -10.44
CA LYS A 56 -14.92 -19.63 -10.02
C LYS A 56 -14.24 -19.17 -8.75
N VAL A 57 -13.40 -18.15 -8.88
CA VAL A 57 -12.58 -17.63 -7.80
C VAL A 57 -12.62 -16.10 -7.76
N LEU A 58 -12.62 -15.57 -6.56
CA LEU A 58 -12.47 -14.16 -6.25
C LEU A 58 -11.13 -13.94 -5.56
N ILE A 59 -10.47 -12.86 -5.90
CA ILE A 59 -9.32 -12.37 -5.15
C ILE A 59 -9.49 -10.90 -4.80
N ALA A 60 -9.07 -10.56 -3.60
CA ALA A 60 -9.09 -9.22 -3.05
C ALA A 60 -7.66 -8.70 -2.94
N SER A 61 -7.31 -7.68 -3.72
CA SER A 61 -6.04 -7.00 -3.57
C SER A 61 -6.07 -6.09 -2.35
N ALA A 62 -4.99 -6.04 -1.59
CA ALA A 62 -4.86 -5.17 -0.42
C ALA A 62 -5.12 -3.68 -0.74
N SER A 63 -4.86 -3.25 -1.98
CA SER A 63 -5.03 -1.86 -2.41
C SER A 63 -5.45 -1.67 -3.88
N GLY A 64 -5.79 -2.76 -4.58
CA GLY A 64 -6.08 -2.75 -6.03
C GLY A 64 -7.51 -3.19 -6.39
N GLY A 65 -8.42 -3.29 -5.43
CA GLY A 65 -9.81 -3.72 -5.64
C GLY A 65 -9.96 -5.23 -5.74
N VAL A 66 -11.01 -5.67 -6.39
CA VAL A 66 -11.43 -7.08 -6.46
C VAL A 66 -11.44 -7.60 -7.89
N PHE A 67 -10.93 -8.82 -8.06
CA PHE A 67 -10.89 -9.52 -9.33
C PHE A 67 -11.64 -10.85 -9.25
N LYS A 68 -12.34 -11.19 -10.33
CA LYS A 68 -13.09 -12.42 -10.49
C LYS A 68 -12.57 -13.22 -11.68
N SER A 69 -12.45 -14.52 -11.51
CA SER A 69 -12.19 -15.47 -12.59
C SER A 69 -13.28 -16.54 -12.63
N GLU A 70 -13.65 -16.95 -13.84
CA GLU A 70 -14.56 -18.07 -14.12
C GLU A 70 -13.81 -19.30 -14.68
N ASN A 71 -12.46 -19.23 -14.74
CA ASN A 71 -11.63 -20.23 -15.40
C ASN A 71 -10.29 -20.45 -14.68
N ALA A 72 -10.35 -20.55 -13.36
CA ALA A 72 -9.21 -20.86 -12.48
C ALA A 72 -8.02 -19.90 -12.67
N GLY A 73 -8.27 -18.59 -12.78
CA GLY A 73 -7.24 -17.58 -12.92
C GLY A 73 -6.62 -17.46 -14.31
N THR A 74 -7.11 -18.22 -15.31
CA THR A 74 -6.66 -18.08 -16.69
C THR A 74 -6.94 -16.67 -17.23
N THR A 75 -8.09 -16.10 -16.87
CA THR A 75 -8.43 -14.69 -17.12
C THR A 75 -9.11 -14.09 -15.90
N TRP A 76 -8.91 -12.79 -15.70
CA TRP A 76 -9.47 -12.04 -14.59
C TRP A 76 -10.25 -10.82 -15.10
N GLU A 77 -11.37 -10.57 -14.45
CA GLU A 77 -12.16 -9.35 -14.60
C GLU A 77 -12.05 -8.53 -13.32
N SER A 78 -11.70 -7.24 -13.45
CA SER A 78 -11.77 -6.31 -12.33
C SER A 78 -13.22 -5.89 -12.14
N ILE A 79 -13.80 -6.19 -10.97
CA ILE A 79 -15.24 -5.99 -10.72
C ILE A 79 -15.53 -4.86 -9.72
N PHE A 80 -14.49 -4.23 -9.13
CA PHE A 80 -14.67 -3.23 -8.06
C PHE A 80 -13.98 -1.88 -8.31
N ASP A 81 -13.74 -1.50 -9.57
CA ASP A 81 -12.95 -0.33 -9.96
C ASP A 81 -13.57 1.04 -9.65
N LYS A 82 -14.89 1.11 -9.39
CA LYS A 82 -15.67 2.37 -9.36
C LYS A 82 -16.25 2.72 -7.98
N TYR A 83 -15.87 1.96 -6.97
CA TYR A 83 -16.42 2.12 -5.62
C TYR A 83 -15.46 2.91 -4.72
N GLY A 84 -15.88 3.28 -3.51
CA GLY A 84 -15.21 4.27 -2.69
C GLY A 84 -13.81 3.92 -2.22
N ALA A 85 -13.47 2.64 -2.09
CA ALA A 85 -12.16 2.19 -1.65
C ALA A 85 -11.55 1.14 -2.58
N GLY A 86 -10.25 1.23 -2.82
CA GLY A 86 -9.47 0.18 -3.51
C GLY A 86 -8.85 -0.84 -2.56
N SER A 87 -8.83 -0.56 -1.26
CA SER A 87 -8.29 -1.42 -0.21
C SER A 87 -9.35 -2.42 0.26
N ILE A 88 -9.02 -3.71 0.26
CA ILE A 88 -9.95 -4.80 0.60
C ILE A 88 -9.36 -5.66 1.72
N GLY A 89 -10.19 -5.99 2.71
CA GLY A 89 -9.82 -6.87 3.82
C GLY A 89 -10.43 -8.26 3.75
N SER A 90 -11.65 -8.39 3.24
CA SER A 90 -12.33 -9.69 3.14
C SER A 90 -13.22 -9.76 1.90
N ILE A 91 -13.40 -10.97 1.39
CA ILE A 91 -14.27 -11.26 0.24
C ILE A 91 -14.90 -12.63 0.40
N LYS A 92 -16.22 -12.75 0.10
CA LYS A 92 -16.93 -14.04 0.20
C LYS A 92 -17.97 -14.18 -0.90
N PHE A 93 -18.03 -15.38 -1.49
CA PHE A 93 -19.23 -15.86 -2.18
C PHE A 93 -20.28 -16.30 -1.17
N ASP A 94 -21.54 -16.05 -1.44
CA ASP A 94 -22.60 -16.85 -0.84
C ASP A 94 -22.63 -18.22 -1.53
N GLN A 95 -22.17 -19.25 -0.84
CA GLN A 95 -22.09 -20.60 -1.40
C GLN A 95 -23.45 -21.21 -1.76
N ASN A 96 -24.56 -20.62 -1.29
CA ASN A 96 -25.92 -20.98 -1.70
C ASN A 96 -26.36 -20.30 -3.02
N ASN A 97 -25.74 -19.15 -3.34
CA ASN A 97 -26.01 -18.38 -4.55
C ASN A 97 -24.79 -17.56 -4.97
N LEU A 98 -23.99 -18.06 -5.89
CA LEU A 98 -22.73 -17.43 -6.33
C LEU A 98 -22.90 -16.07 -7.04
N ASP A 99 -24.14 -15.65 -7.37
CA ASP A 99 -24.41 -14.29 -7.83
C ASP A 99 -24.36 -13.27 -6.68
N VAL A 100 -24.41 -13.73 -5.43
CA VAL A 100 -24.24 -12.92 -4.23
C VAL A 100 -22.78 -12.93 -3.81
N ILE A 101 -22.17 -11.73 -3.83
CA ILE A 101 -20.77 -11.50 -3.43
C ILE A 101 -20.74 -10.40 -2.37
N TRP A 102 -20.03 -10.65 -1.27
CA TRP A 102 -19.77 -9.69 -0.24
C TRP A 102 -18.32 -9.24 -0.27
N ILE A 103 -18.08 -7.95 -0.03
CA ILE A 103 -16.76 -7.33 0.04
C ILE A 103 -16.68 -6.50 1.31
N GLY A 104 -15.69 -6.78 2.15
CA GLY A 104 -15.29 -5.95 3.29
C GLY A 104 -14.08 -5.09 2.88
N THR A 105 -14.24 -3.77 2.92
CA THR A 105 -13.17 -2.85 2.51
C THR A 105 -12.21 -2.54 3.65
N GLY A 106 -11.00 -2.11 3.29
CA GLY A 106 -9.90 -1.79 4.19
C GLY A 106 -9.07 -3.01 4.60
N GLU A 107 -7.79 -3.02 4.23
CA GLU A 107 -6.85 -4.09 4.59
C GLU A 107 -6.70 -4.22 6.11
N SER A 108 -6.96 -5.40 6.65
CA SER A 108 -6.99 -5.66 8.09
C SER A 108 -5.62 -5.88 8.73
N ALA A 109 -4.57 -6.10 7.94
CA ALA A 109 -3.22 -6.32 8.44
C ALA A 109 -2.66 -5.12 9.21
N ASN A 110 -1.89 -5.38 10.28
CA ASN A 110 -1.25 -4.32 11.05
C ASN A 110 0.06 -3.86 10.38
N ARG A 111 -0.05 -3.25 9.22
CA ARG A 111 1.08 -2.75 8.41
C ARG A 111 1.06 -1.22 8.29
N ASN A 112 2.22 -0.62 8.10
CA ASN A 112 2.37 0.82 7.86
C ASN A 112 1.83 1.28 6.50
N SER A 113 1.58 0.35 5.59
CA SER A 113 1.02 0.59 4.26
C SER A 113 -0.44 0.17 4.12
N SER A 114 -1.08 -0.36 5.17
CA SER A 114 -2.50 -0.73 5.12
C SER A 114 -3.37 0.51 4.97
N ALA A 115 -4.17 0.52 3.91
CA ALA A 115 -5.10 1.59 3.63
C ALA A 115 -6.48 1.31 4.24
N TYR A 116 -7.25 2.36 4.44
CA TYR A 116 -8.60 2.28 4.98
C TYR A 116 -9.63 1.96 3.90
N GLY A 117 -10.78 1.49 4.34
CA GLY A 117 -11.97 1.26 3.54
C GLY A 117 -13.12 2.16 3.94
N ASP A 118 -14.26 1.93 3.30
CA ASP A 118 -15.49 2.68 3.45
C ASP A 118 -16.72 1.78 3.72
N GLY A 119 -16.51 0.67 4.43
CA GLY A 119 -17.55 -0.22 4.89
C GLY A 119 -17.66 -1.53 4.10
N ILE A 120 -18.86 -2.05 3.99
CA ILE A 120 -19.16 -3.35 3.38
C ILE A 120 -20.03 -3.20 2.15
N TYR A 121 -19.76 -4.00 1.13
CA TYR A 121 -20.48 -3.99 -0.15
C TYR A 121 -21.07 -5.34 -0.49
N LYS A 122 -22.20 -5.32 -1.21
CA LYS A 122 -22.89 -6.52 -1.68
C LYS A 122 -23.23 -6.44 -3.15
N SER A 123 -22.92 -7.48 -3.89
CA SER A 123 -23.46 -7.72 -5.24
C SER A 123 -24.58 -8.75 -5.17
N MET A 124 -25.55 -8.63 -6.08
CA MET A 124 -26.65 -9.57 -6.30
C MET A 124 -26.68 -10.09 -7.74
N ASP A 125 -25.67 -9.76 -8.55
CA ASP A 125 -25.64 -9.97 -10.00
C ASP A 125 -24.30 -10.55 -10.50
N GLY A 126 -23.61 -11.25 -9.61
CA GLY A 126 -22.35 -11.93 -9.91
C GLY A 126 -21.15 -10.97 -10.03
N GLY A 127 -21.23 -9.79 -9.37
CA GLY A 127 -20.16 -8.80 -9.37
C GLY A 127 -20.25 -7.74 -10.45
N LYS A 128 -21.37 -7.67 -11.20
CA LYS A 128 -21.56 -6.61 -12.22
C LYS A 128 -21.84 -5.25 -11.58
N SER A 129 -22.49 -5.26 -10.42
CA SER A 129 -22.72 -4.07 -9.61
C SER A 129 -22.69 -4.38 -8.13
N PHE A 130 -22.33 -3.38 -7.32
CA PHE A 130 -22.28 -3.45 -5.87
C PHE A 130 -23.04 -2.30 -5.23
N THR A 131 -23.62 -2.57 -4.07
CA THR A 131 -24.27 -1.57 -3.22
C THR A 131 -23.52 -1.50 -1.90
N ASN A 132 -23.18 -0.29 -1.44
CA ASN A 132 -22.66 -0.09 -0.08
C ASN A 132 -23.79 -0.46 0.91
N MET A 133 -23.48 -1.33 1.86
CA MET A 133 -24.39 -1.87 2.85
C MET A 133 -24.14 -1.30 4.27
N GLY A 134 -23.31 -0.26 4.39
CA GLY A 134 -23.00 0.40 5.65
C GLY A 134 -21.66 0.00 6.27
N LEU A 135 -21.50 0.29 7.55
CA LEU A 135 -20.29 0.09 8.36
C LEU A 135 -19.10 0.95 7.92
N GLU A 136 -19.33 2.09 7.28
CA GLU A 136 -18.28 3.00 6.78
C GLU A 136 -17.34 3.46 7.91
N SER A 137 -17.89 3.67 9.11
CA SER A 137 -17.13 4.11 10.28
C SER A 137 -16.15 3.08 10.86
N THR A 138 -16.16 1.85 10.34
CA THR A 138 -15.24 0.79 10.80
C THR A 138 -13.87 0.86 10.12
N HIS A 139 -13.75 1.47 8.96
CA HIS A 139 -12.57 1.56 8.11
C HIS A 139 -11.98 0.22 7.66
N GLN A 140 -12.03 -0.84 8.46
CA GLN A 140 -11.36 -2.10 8.10
C GLN A 140 -12.18 -3.31 8.55
N ILE A 141 -12.67 -4.07 7.57
CA ILE A 141 -13.40 -5.33 7.75
C ILE A 141 -12.43 -6.49 7.49
N ALA A 142 -12.10 -7.21 8.55
CA ALA A 142 -11.15 -8.32 8.50
C ALA A 142 -11.76 -9.60 7.96
N GLU A 143 -13.01 -9.91 8.35
CA GLU A 143 -13.68 -11.15 7.94
C GLU A 143 -15.18 -10.94 7.77
N ILE A 144 -15.75 -11.64 6.79
CA ILE A 144 -17.19 -11.75 6.54
C ILE A 144 -17.59 -13.21 6.60
N GLU A 145 -18.55 -13.54 7.45
CA GLU A 145 -19.04 -14.91 7.55
C GLU A 145 -20.55 -14.97 7.31
N ILE A 146 -20.95 -15.76 6.33
CA ILE A 146 -22.35 -15.95 5.92
C ILE A 146 -22.92 -17.18 6.63
N HIS A 147 -24.05 -17.04 7.28
CA HIS A 147 -24.69 -18.17 7.96
C HIS A 147 -25.04 -19.28 6.96
N PRO A 148 -24.60 -20.56 7.18
CA PRO A 148 -24.61 -21.62 6.17
C PRO A 148 -26.01 -22.02 5.67
N LYS A 149 -27.07 -21.67 6.40
CA LYS A 149 -28.46 -22.02 6.09
C LYS A 149 -29.37 -20.81 5.81
N ASN A 150 -28.87 -19.57 5.95
CA ASN A 150 -29.68 -18.39 5.74
C ASN A 150 -28.79 -17.21 5.30
N SER A 151 -28.78 -16.93 4.03
CA SER A 151 -27.98 -15.87 3.39
C SER A 151 -28.32 -14.44 3.83
N ASP A 152 -29.47 -14.24 4.52
CA ASP A 152 -29.82 -12.94 5.11
C ASP A 152 -29.11 -12.67 6.44
N ILE A 153 -28.53 -13.73 7.05
CA ILE A 153 -27.75 -13.59 8.29
C ILE A 153 -26.27 -13.58 7.92
N VAL A 154 -25.62 -12.45 8.17
CA VAL A 154 -24.18 -12.27 7.88
C VAL A 154 -23.52 -11.59 9.09
N TYR A 155 -22.30 -11.98 9.37
CA TYR A 155 -21.46 -11.37 10.39
C TYR A 155 -20.30 -10.67 9.71
N ALA A 156 -19.89 -9.54 10.28
CA ALA A 156 -18.72 -8.76 9.84
C ALA A 156 -17.79 -8.50 11.03
N ALA A 157 -16.57 -9.00 10.96
CA ALA A 157 -15.52 -8.73 11.93
C ALA A 157 -14.81 -7.42 11.57
N ALA A 158 -15.00 -6.37 12.36
CA ALA A 158 -14.40 -5.07 12.15
C ALA A 158 -13.26 -4.84 13.13
N VAL A 159 -12.05 -4.72 12.60
CA VAL A 159 -10.85 -4.41 13.41
C VAL A 159 -10.86 -2.94 13.86
N GLY A 160 -11.49 -2.08 13.10
CA GLY A 160 -11.55 -0.63 13.33
C GLY A 160 -10.35 0.11 12.77
N HIS A 161 -10.31 1.42 12.99
CA HIS A 161 -9.25 2.28 12.51
C HIS A 161 -7.86 1.80 12.93
N LEU A 162 -6.92 1.79 12.01
CA LEU A 162 -5.54 1.39 12.27
C LEU A 162 -4.76 2.48 13.02
N TRP A 163 -5.01 3.75 12.70
CA TRP A 163 -4.21 4.89 13.15
C TRP A 163 -4.82 5.67 14.31
N GLY A 164 -5.97 5.25 14.81
CA GLY A 164 -6.69 5.89 15.88
C GLY A 164 -7.79 5.05 16.49
N TYR A 165 -8.48 5.63 17.45
CA TYR A 165 -9.61 5.01 18.14
C TYR A 165 -10.96 5.57 17.71
N ALA A 166 -10.99 6.36 16.64
CA ALA A 166 -12.23 6.83 16.06
C ALA A 166 -13.04 5.68 15.42
N GLY A 167 -14.27 5.98 15.05
CA GLY A 167 -15.17 5.04 14.41
C GLY A 167 -15.56 3.84 15.27
N GLU A 168 -16.01 2.81 14.62
CA GLU A 168 -16.54 1.60 15.27
C GLU A 168 -15.60 0.42 15.03
N ARG A 169 -15.63 -0.54 15.97
CA ARG A 169 -14.91 -1.81 15.90
C ARG A 169 -15.64 -2.87 16.71
N GLY A 170 -15.40 -4.14 16.38
CA GLY A 170 -16.05 -5.28 17.03
C GLY A 170 -16.74 -6.19 16.01
N LEU A 171 -17.60 -7.06 16.49
CA LEU A 171 -18.39 -7.95 15.65
C LEU A 171 -19.76 -7.31 15.36
N PHE A 172 -20.14 -7.27 14.08
CA PHE A 172 -21.45 -6.79 13.62
C PHE A 172 -22.25 -7.92 13.00
N LYS A 173 -23.57 -7.84 13.10
CA LYS A 173 -24.51 -8.83 12.56
C LYS A 173 -25.63 -8.15 11.80
N THR A 174 -25.99 -8.70 10.66
CA THR A 174 -27.27 -8.42 9.97
C THR A 174 -28.16 -9.66 9.98
N ILE A 175 -29.48 -9.46 9.90
CA ILE A 175 -30.48 -10.51 9.73
C ILE A 175 -31.41 -10.24 8.56
N ASP A 176 -31.14 -9.18 7.79
CA ASP A 176 -31.97 -8.68 6.69
C ASP A 176 -31.18 -8.51 5.39
N GLY A 177 -30.06 -9.26 5.28
CA GLY A 177 -29.21 -9.26 4.08
C GLY A 177 -28.37 -8.01 3.93
N GLY A 178 -28.04 -7.33 5.03
CA GLY A 178 -27.15 -6.17 5.09
C GLY A 178 -27.86 -4.81 5.08
N LYS A 179 -29.20 -4.78 5.09
CA LYS A 179 -29.94 -3.50 5.13
C LYS A 179 -29.80 -2.77 6.45
N SER A 180 -29.59 -3.50 7.53
CA SER A 180 -29.27 -2.97 8.85
C SER A 180 -28.24 -3.85 9.56
N TRP A 181 -27.41 -3.23 10.42
CA TRP A 181 -26.38 -3.90 11.19
C TRP A 181 -26.53 -3.61 12.67
N GLU A 182 -26.36 -4.63 13.50
CA GLU A 182 -26.31 -4.54 14.95
C GLU A 182 -24.91 -4.94 15.44
N LYS A 183 -24.33 -4.13 16.32
CA LYS A 183 -23.09 -4.50 17.00
C LYS A 183 -23.39 -5.59 18.03
N VAL A 184 -22.73 -6.74 17.88
CA VAL A 184 -22.89 -7.88 18.79
C VAL A 184 -22.23 -7.56 20.13
N SER A 185 -22.95 -7.88 21.21
CA SER A 185 -22.53 -7.70 22.61
C SER A 185 -22.53 -9.05 23.34
N GLY A 186 -22.98 -9.10 24.58
CA GLY A 186 -23.20 -10.34 25.30
C GLY A 186 -21.93 -10.99 25.82
N GLY A 187 -20.94 -10.21 26.25
CA GLY A 187 -19.68 -10.73 26.80
C GLY A 187 -18.46 -10.51 25.92
N LEU A 188 -18.65 -9.90 24.74
CA LEU A 188 -17.56 -9.47 23.87
C LEU A 188 -16.93 -8.14 24.37
N PRO A 189 -15.68 -7.81 23.97
CA PRO A 189 -15.02 -6.57 24.31
C PRO A 189 -15.83 -5.33 23.90
N SER A 190 -15.91 -4.33 24.80
CA SER A 190 -16.64 -3.07 24.59
C SER A 190 -15.81 -1.82 24.92
N ASP A 191 -14.50 -1.95 24.99
CA ASP A 191 -13.57 -0.90 25.42
C ASP A 191 -13.24 0.12 24.33
N ASN A 192 -13.84 0.02 23.17
CA ASN A 192 -13.58 0.86 21.98
C ASN A 192 -12.12 0.85 21.48
N LYS A 193 -11.30 -0.10 21.94
CA LYS A 193 -9.90 -0.29 21.52
C LYS A 193 -9.68 -1.66 20.87
N THR A 194 -10.43 -2.66 21.34
CA THR A 194 -10.33 -4.05 20.92
C THR A 194 -11.29 -4.33 19.78
N GLY A 195 -10.75 -4.69 18.61
CA GLY A 195 -11.52 -5.02 17.39
C GLY A 195 -11.64 -6.51 17.18
N CYS A 196 -12.59 -6.90 16.32
CA CYS A 196 -12.78 -8.29 15.89
C CYS A 196 -11.98 -8.54 14.62
N THR A 197 -11.19 -9.62 14.59
CA THR A 197 -10.37 -9.99 13.43
C THR A 197 -10.91 -11.22 12.72
N GLU A 198 -11.64 -12.06 13.47
CA GLU A 198 -12.05 -13.37 12.99
C GLU A 198 -13.45 -13.69 13.48
N ILE A 199 -14.22 -14.33 12.63
CA ILE A 199 -15.52 -14.93 12.97
C ILE A 199 -15.71 -16.21 12.19
N VAL A 200 -15.90 -17.31 12.88
CA VAL A 200 -16.14 -18.63 12.29
C VAL A 200 -17.42 -19.25 12.84
N ILE A 201 -18.27 -19.75 11.94
CA ILE A 201 -19.50 -20.45 12.28
C ILE A 201 -19.31 -21.96 12.13
N HIS A 202 -19.63 -22.72 13.16
CA HIS A 202 -19.56 -24.17 13.11
C HIS A 202 -20.48 -24.75 11.99
N PRO A 203 -19.96 -25.53 11.04
CA PRO A 203 -20.62 -25.86 9.77
C PRO A 203 -21.95 -26.63 9.98
N ASN A 204 -22.03 -27.46 11.00
CA ASN A 204 -23.22 -28.31 11.24
C ASN A 204 -24.18 -27.72 12.28
N ASN A 205 -23.68 -26.86 13.19
CA ASN A 205 -24.47 -26.26 14.25
C ASN A 205 -24.19 -24.74 14.35
N PRO A 206 -24.93 -23.89 13.62
CA PRO A 206 -24.70 -22.46 13.59
C PRO A 206 -24.93 -21.71 14.92
N LYS A 207 -25.34 -22.41 15.98
CA LYS A 207 -25.38 -21.85 17.33
C LYS A 207 -24.00 -21.77 17.97
N ILE A 208 -23.05 -22.60 17.48
CA ILE A 208 -21.65 -22.56 17.93
C ILE A 208 -20.88 -21.67 17.01
N MET A 209 -20.22 -20.70 17.59
CA MET A 209 -19.46 -19.67 16.85
C MET A 209 -18.20 -19.29 17.64
N PHE A 210 -17.17 -18.88 16.93
CA PHE A 210 -15.92 -18.38 17.50
C PHE A 210 -15.60 -17.02 16.94
N ALA A 211 -15.08 -16.12 17.78
CA ALA A 211 -14.65 -14.80 17.35
C ALA A 211 -13.30 -14.44 17.99
N GLY A 212 -12.38 -13.99 17.17
CA GLY A 212 -11.05 -13.52 17.57
C GLY A 212 -11.05 -12.01 17.79
N PHE A 213 -10.47 -11.58 18.89
CA PHE A 213 -10.39 -10.13 19.21
C PHE A 213 -8.98 -9.77 19.64
N TYR A 214 -8.49 -8.59 19.21
CA TYR A 214 -7.27 -8.00 19.76
C TYR A 214 -7.27 -6.46 19.71
N HIS A 215 -6.46 -5.86 20.55
CA HIS A 215 -6.20 -4.43 20.55
C HIS A 215 -5.11 -4.13 19.53
N ARG A 216 -5.45 -3.33 18.53
CA ARG A 216 -4.53 -2.92 17.48
C ARG A 216 -4.56 -1.41 17.28
N ILE A 217 -3.38 -0.81 17.24
CA ILE A 217 -3.21 0.57 16.80
C ILE A 217 -1.79 0.77 16.27
N ARG A 218 -1.66 1.61 15.28
CA ARG A 218 -0.38 2.01 14.71
C ARG A 218 -0.13 3.50 14.91
N GLN A 219 1.13 3.85 15.11
CA GLN A 219 1.63 5.22 15.21
C GLN A 219 2.85 5.36 14.29
N PRO A 220 3.27 6.59 13.92
CA PRO A 220 4.42 6.76 13.02
C PRO A 220 5.70 6.05 13.46
N ALA A 221 5.97 5.98 14.77
CA ALA A 221 7.19 5.41 15.33
C ALA A 221 6.99 4.14 16.18
N SER A 222 5.76 3.61 16.26
CA SER A 222 5.44 2.43 17.08
C SER A 222 4.10 1.83 16.70
N PHE A 223 3.79 0.65 17.22
CA PHE A 223 2.47 0.07 17.11
C PHE A 223 2.12 -0.75 18.37
N ILE A 224 0.83 -1.01 18.54
CA ILE A 224 0.29 -1.97 19.50
C ILE A 224 -0.32 -3.11 18.70
N SER A 225 0.02 -4.34 19.06
CA SER A 225 -0.57 -5.55 18.53
C SER A 225 -0.85 -6.50 19.68
N GLY A 226 -2.03 -6.35 20.28
CA GLY A 226 -2.50 -7.18 21.38
C GLY A 226 -2.86 -6.38 22.64
N GLY A 227 -3.59 -7.03 23.53
CA GLY A 227 -4.08 -6.45 24.78
C GLY A 227 -4.86 -7.43 25.65
N GLU A 228 -5.13 -7.03 26.88
CA GLU A 228 -5.78 -7.90 27.89
C GLU A 228 -7.20 -8.34 27.51
N ASN A 229 -7.95 -7.46 26.80
CA ASN A 229 -9.29 -7.79 26.31
C ASN A 229 -9.29 -8.59 25.00
N GLY A 230 -8.11 -8.80 24.39
CA GLY A 230 -7.93 -9.72 23.27
C GLY A 230 -8.20 -11.16 23.68
N GLY A 231 -8.40 -12.04 22.72
CA GLY A 231 -8.61 -13.46 22.94
C GLY A 231 -9.65 -14.10 22.05
N LEU A 232 -9.75 -15.40 22.22
CA LEU A 232 -10.78 -16.21 21.58
C LEU A 232 -12.05 -16.20 22.41
N TYR A 233 -13.17 -15.91 21.76
CA TYR A 233 -14.52 -15.95 22.37
C TYR A 233 -15.38 -16.99 21.66
N LYS A 234 -16.15 -17.76 22.44
CA LYS A 234 -17.07 -18.79 21.95
C LYS A 234 -18.50 -18.45 22.34
N SER A 235 -19.43 -18.63 21.38
CA SER A 235 -20.89 -18.66 21.63
C SER A 235 -21.43 -20.04 21.35
N ILE A 236 -22.46 -20.44 22.10
CA ILE A 236 -23.22 -21.71 21.91
C ILE A 236 -24.74 -21.47 21.69
N ASP A 237 -25.15 -20.22 21.58
CA ASP A 237 -26.54 -19.82 21.49
C ASP A 237 -26.87 -18.94 20.27
N GLY A 238 -26.00 -18.96 19.24
CA GLY A 238 -26.15 -18.20 17.99
C GLY A 238 -25.75 -16.74 18.12
N GLY A 239 -24.72 -16.48 18.92
CA GLY A 239 -24.13 -15.14 19.08
C GLY A 239 -24.85 -14.24 20.09
N LYS A 240 -25.77 -14.77 20.91
CA LYS A 240 -26.47 -13.99 21.95
C LYS A 240 -25.61 -13.76 23.18
N SER A 241 -24.83 -14.79 23.57
CA SER A 241 -23.84 -14.67 24.64
C SER A 241 -22.50 -15.28 24.23
N TRP A 242 -21.43 -14.73 24.77
CA TRP A 242 -20.06 -15.10 24.45
C TRP A 242 -19.23 -15.27 25.72
N LYS A 243 -18.33 -16.24 25.69
CA LYS A 243 -17.41 -16.54 26.79
C LYS A 243 -15.98 -16.60 26.26
N LYS A 244 -15.06 -15.90 26.91
CA LYS A 244 -13.63 -15.95 26.60
C LYS A 244 -13.12 -17.38 26.92
N ILE A 245 -12.43 -17.98 25.96
CA ILE A 245 -11.75 -19.28 26.11
C ILE A 245 -10.35 -19.03 26.67
N ILE A 246 -9.97 -19.76 27.70
CA ILE A 246 -8.68 -19.64 28.38
C ILE A 246 -8.00 -21.01 28.60
N ASN A 247 -8.73 -22.10 28.41
CA ASN A 247 -8.24 -23.43 28.73
C ASN A 247 -7.20 -23.90 27.69
N GLY A 248 -5.95 -24.10 28.14
CA GLY A 248 -4.83 -24.48 27.28
C GLY A 248 -4.22 -23.34 26.46
N LEU A 249 -4.71 -22.10 26.61
CA LEU A 249 -4.17 -20.92 25.94
C LEU A 249 -3.21 -20.16 26.87
N ALA A 250 -2.32 -19.38 26.26
CA ALA A 250 -1.42 -18.47 26.97
C ALA A 250 -2.20 -17.47 27.82
N ARG A 251 -1.67 -17.16 29.00
CA ARG A 251 -2.24 -16.13 29.89
C ARG A 251 -1.84 -14.72 29.47
N GLY A 252 -2.61 -13.75 29.92
CA GLY A 252 -2.30 -12.32 29.70
C GLY A 252 -2.85 -11.76 28.40
N SER A 253 -2.07 -10.89 27.77
CA SER A 253 -2.44 -10.23 26.53
C SER A 253 -2.37 -11.18 25.32
N SER A 254 -3.30 -11.03 24.42
CA SER A 254 -3.28 -11.74 23.14
C SER A 254 -3.40 -10.78 21.96
N GLY A 255 -2.79 -11.14 20.85
CA GLY A 255 -2.78 -10.43 19.59
C GLY A 255 -3.68 -11.09 18.55
N MET A 256 -3.17 -11.21 17.33
CA MET A 256 -3.86 -11.79 16.16
C MET A 256 -4.28 -13.24 16.45
N ILE A 257 -5.49 -13.57 15.98
CA ILE A 257 -6.07 -14.93 16.08
C ILE A 257 -6.71 -15.26 14.75
N ASP A 258 -6.44 -16.45 14.27
CA ASP A 258 -7.10 -17.06 13.12
C ASP A 258 -7.46 -18.52 13.42
N ILE A 259 -8.61 -18.99 12.92
CA ILE A 259 -9.17 -20.30 13.29
C ILE A 259 -9.70 -21.01 12.05
N SER A 260 -9.36 -22.30 11.91
CA SER A 260 -9.96 -23.17 10.91
C SER A 260 -10.61 -24.39 11.57
N ILE A 261 -11.83 -24.73 11.14
CA ILE A 261 -12.63 -25.84 11.63
C ILE A 261 -12.67 -26.95 10.58
N HIS A 262 -12.30 -28.16 10.97
CA HIS A 262 -12.36 -29.30 10.06
C HIS A 262 -13.83 -29.64 9.68
N LEU A 263 -14.11 -29.58 8.37
CA LEU A 263 -15.47 -29.61 7.82
C LEU A 263 -16.25 -30.89 8.21
N ASN A 264 -15.59 -32.04 8.08
CA ASN A 264 -16.23 -33.36 8.29
C ASN A 264 -16.25 -33.83 9.75
N ASN A 265 -15.37 -33.30 10.58
CA ASN A 265 -15.31 -33.53 12.01
C ASN A 265 -15.05 -32.24 12.77
N PRO A 266 -16.06 -31.40 13.01
CA PRO A 266 -15.91 -30.10 13.63
C PRO A 266 -15.50 -30.10 15.11
N ASP A 267 -15.30 -31.25 15.74
CA ASP A 267 -14.64 -31.36 17.04
C ASP A 267 -13.17 -31.01 16.94
N ILE A 268 -12.57 -31.13 15.71
CA ILE A 268 -11.19 -30.83 15.43
C ILE A 268 -11.11 -29.40 14.86
N MET A 269 -10.34 -28.59 15.53
CA MET A 269 -10.08 -27.19 15.13
C MET A 269 -8.62 -26.87 15.30
N VAL A 270 -8.09 -26.01 14.44
CA VAL A 270 -6.74 -25.45 14.57
C VAL A 270 -6.81 -23.94 14.70
N MET A 271 -5.81 -23.35 15.33
CA MET A 271 -5.76 -21.91 15.56
C MET A 271 -4.31 -21.42 15.50
N ALA A 272 -4.08 -20.31 14.80
CA ALA A 272 -2.93 -19.46 14.98
C ALA A 272 -3.24 -18.43 16.07
N TYR A 273 -2.35 -18.28 17.06
CA TYR A 273 -2.59 -17.45 18.22
C TYR A 273 -1.33 -16.67 18.60
N GLU A 274 -1.43 -15.34 18.67
CA GLU A 274 -0.36 -14.45 19.13
C GLU A 274 -0.50 -14.21 20.65
N ALA A 275 0.58 -14.48 21.39
CA ALA A 275 0.69 -14.26 22.83
C ALA A 275 1.88 -13.36 23.16
N ASP A 276 1.99 -12.93 24.40
CA ASP A 276 3.14 -12.17 24.89
C ASP A 276 4.42 -13.02 24.82
N GLU A 277 5.48 -12.49 24.24
CA GLU A 277 6.79 -13.18 24.15
C GLU A 277 7.51 -13.29 25.50
N ASN A 278 7.11 -12.48 26.49
CA ASN A 278 7.76 -12.44 27.81
C ASN A 278 7.13 -13.44 28.81
N LEU A 279 6.37 -14.42 28.32
CA LEU A 279 5.83 -15.47 29.16
C LEU A 279 6.91 -16.41 29.65
N PRO A 280 6.76 -17.07 30.86
CA PRO A 280 7.61 -18.14 31.31
C PRO A 280 7.74 -19.26 30.25
N GLU A 281 8.88 -19.93 30.23
CA GLU A 281 9.19 -21.01 29.26
C GLU A 281 8.21 -22.20 29.31
N ASP A 282 7.61 -22.43 30.48
CA ASP A 282 6.61 -23.49 30.72
C ASP A 282 5.19 -23.10 30.36
N GLU A 283 4.95 -21.82 30.00
CA GLU A 283 3.64 -21.36 29.50
C GLU A 283 3.56 -21.54 27.96
N PRO A 284 2.38 -21.91 27.44
CA PRO A 284 2.17 -21.92 26.00
C PRO A 284 2.32 -20.49 25.46
N GLY A 285 3.01 -20.32 24.32
CA GLY A 285 3.33 -19.02 23.73
C GLY A 285 2.63 -18.80 22.39
N THR A 286 3.13 -17.85 21.64
CA THR A 286 2.70 -17.61 20.26
C THR A 286 2.93 -18.85 19.40
N GLY A 287 1.92 -19.26 18.62
CA GLY A 287 2.05 -20.38 17.71
C GLY A 287 0.77 -21.05 17.26
N VAL A 288 0.88 -22.33 16.96
CA VAL A 288 -0.20 -23.17 16.45
C VAL A 288 -0.79 -24.00 17.58
N TYR A 289 -2.10 -24.01 17.63
CA TYR A 289 -2.88 -24.76 18.61
C TYR A 289 -3.89 -25.67 17.92
N ILE A 290 -4.26 -26.77 18.59
CA ILE A 290 -5.30 -27.70 18.17
C ILE A 290 -6.29 -27.98 19.32
N SER A 291 -7.58 -28.07 18.97
CA SER A 291 -8.65 -28.55 19.84
C SER A 291 -9.24 -29.83 19.26
N TYR A 292 -9.72 -30.72 20.15
CA TYR A 292 -10.46 -31.95 19.80
C TYR A 292 -11.85 -32.00 20.48
N ASP A 293 -12.28 -30.89 21.06
CA ASP A 293 -13.51 -30.79 21.87
C ASP A 293 -14.34 -29.53 21.51
N GLN A 294 -14.36 -29.19 20.22
CA GLN A 294 -15.07 -28.02 19.70
C GLN A 294 -14.57 -26.71 20.34
N GLY A 295 -13.27 -26.57 20.58
CA GLY A 295 -12.65 -25.34 21.08
C GLY A 295 -12.87 -25.06 22.57
N GLU A 296 -13.29 -26.06 23.39
CA GLU A 296 -13.37 -25.89 24.86
C GLU A 296 -11.99 -25.90 25.50
N SER A 297 -11.05 -26.67 24.93
CA SER A 297 -9.66 -26.69 25.34
C SER A 297 -8.71 -26.77 24.15
N TRP A 298 -7.49 -26.25 24.34
CA TRP A 298 -6.49 -26.14 23.30
C TRP A 298 -5.16 -26.74 23.74
N ASN A 299 -4.48 -27.37 22.79
CA ASN A 299 -3.14 -27.91 22.98
C ASN A 299 -2.18 -27.17 22.06
N HIS A 300 -1.10 -26.62 22.61
CA HIS A 300 -0.04 -25.95 21.85
C HIS A 300 0.79 -26.97 21.09
N LEU A 301 0.85 -26.85 19.75
CA LEU A 301 1.54 -27.78 18.85
C LEU A 301 2.93 -27.27 18.46
N LEU A 302 3.03 -26.00 18.13
CA LEU A 302 4.23 -25.42 17.55
C LEU A 302 4.39 -23.99 18.02
N LYS A 303 5.57 -23.64 18.54
CA LYS A 303 5.95 -22.24 18.74
C LYS A 303 6.32 -21.66 17.38
N HIS A 304 5.56 -20.65 16.93
CA HIS A 304 5.76 -19.98 15.66
C HIS A 304 5.36 -18.50 15.79
N ALA A 305 6.33 -17.62 15.81
CA ALA A 305 6.16 -16.20 16.11
C ALA A 305 6.74 -15.29 15.03
N VAL A 306 6.56 -15.63 13.75
CA VAL A 306 7.06 -14.80 12.65
C VAL A 306 6.03 -13.76 12.29
N ARG A 307 6.10 -12.59 12.95
CA ARG A 307 5.23 -11.42 12.69
C ARG A 307 3.73 -11.79 12.63
N PRO A 308 3.17 -12.42 13.69
CA PRO A 308 1.82 -12.97 13.66
C PRO A 308 0.74 -11.91 13.43
N PHE A 309 0.98 -10.65 13.79
CA PHE A 309 0.13 -9.50 13.48
C PHE A 309 -0.02 -9.22 11.97
N TYR A 310 0.77 -9.88 11.12
CA TYR A 310 0.78 -9.72 9.67
C TYR A 310 0.63 -11.07 8.94
N HIS A 311 1.20 -12.16 9.47
CA HIS A 311 1.22 -13.50 8.90
C HIS A 311 0.67 -14.50 9.91
N GLY A 312 -0.56 -14.37 10.32
CA GLY A 312 -1.14 -15.16 11.40
C GLY A 312 -2.25 -16.09 10.96
N GLN A 313 -2.20 -16.70 9.76
CA GLN A 313 -3.29 -17.50 9.26
C GLN A 313 -3.01 -19.00 9.27
N ILE A 314 -4.07 -19.81 9.38
CA ILE A 314 -4.00 -21.26 9.49
C ILE A 314 -5.20 -21.92 8.83
N GLU A 315 -4.95 -23.02 8.12
CA GLU A 315 -6.00 -23.83 7.53
C GLU A 315 -5.84 -25.31 7.90
N ILE A 316 -6.97 -25.98 8.19
CA ILE A 316 -7.05 -27.42 8.27
C ILE A 316 -7.69 -27.97 7.01
N ASP A 317 -7.10 -29.02 6.44
CA ASP A 317 -7.63 -29.69 5.25
C ASP A 317 -9.08 -30.16 5.51
N PRO A 318 -10.05 -29.77 4.68
CA PRO A 318 -11.46 -30.09 4.89
C PRO A 318 -11.78 -31.59 4.80
N ILE A 319 -10.88 -32.40 4.24
CA ILE A 319 -11.04 -33.83 4.01
C ILE A 319 -10.21 -34.66 5.00
N ASP A 320 -8.93 -34.33 5.19
CA ASP A 320 -8.00 -35.06 6.05
C ASP A 320 -7.48 -34.17 7.19
N PRO A 321 -7.95 -34.35 8.43
CA PRO A 321 -7.54 -33.50 9.56
C PRO A 321 -6.09 -33.67 9.98
N ASN A 322 -5.33 -34.61 9.39
CA ASN A 322 -3.89 -34.69 9.63
C ASN A 322 -3.10 -33.63 8.87
N ASN A 323 -3.70 -33.02 7.83
CA ASN A 323 -3.06 -31.96 7.07
C ASN A 323 -3.43 -30.59 7.67
N ILE A 324 -2.43 -29.89 8.16
CA ILE A 324 -2.55 -28.54 8.73
C ILE A 324 -1.57 -27.62 8.00
N TYR A 325 -2.05 -26.46 7.54
CA TYR A 325 -1.30 -25.49 6.77
C TYR A 325 -1.15 -24.21 7.58
N VAL A 326 0.09 -23.81 7.89
CA VAL A 326 0.40 -22.54 8.52
C VAL A 326 0.76 -21.55 7.41
N VAL A 327 -0.15 -20.63 7.15
CA VAL A 327 -0.07 -19.61 6.10
C VAL A 327 0.64 -18.39 6.69
N SER A 328 1.95 -18.34 6.52
CA SER A 328 2.81 -17.32 7.11
C SER A 328 4.07 -17.11 6.28
N ARG A 329 4.99 -16.28 6.75
CA ARG A 329 6.32 -16.19 6.14
C ARG A 329 7.04 -17.54 6.24
N GLY A 330 7.08 -18.25 5.11
CA GLY A 330 7.62 -19.61 5.06
C GLY A 330 6.56 -20.66 5.36
N PHE A 331 5.55 -20.73 4.49
CA PHE A 331 4.49 -21.74 4.46
C PHE A 331 4.91 -23.10 5.04
N MET A 332 4.22 -23.54 6.06
CA MET A 332 4.52 -24.79 6.74
C MET A 332 3.35 -25.76 6.64
N ILE A 333 3.67 -27.04 6.57
CA ILE A 333 2.69 -28.13 6.50
C ILE A 333 2.97 -29.17 7.56
N SER A 334 1.93 -29.60 8.25
CA SER A 334 1.87 -30.88 8.97
C SER A 334 1.06 -31.88 8.17
N ASN A 335 1.46 -33.14 8.12
CA ASN A 335 0.68 -34.25 7.54
C ASN A 335 0.43 -35.37 8.58
N ASP A 336 0.60 -35.09 9.85
CA ASP A 336 0.50 -36.05 10.95
C ASP A 336 -0.31 -35.52 12.15
N GLY A 337 -1.24 -34.59 11.89
CA GLY A 337 -2.11 -34.00 12.91
C GLY A 337 -1.38 -33.03 13.84
N GLY A 338 -0.36 -32.34 13.34
CA GLY A 338 0.38 -31.33 14.08
C GLY A 338 1.53 -31.87 14.94
N LYS A 339 1.89 -33.15 14.83
CA LYS A 339 3.03 -33.71 15.55
C LYS A 339 4.36 -33.21 15.01
N THR A 340 4.46 -33.02 13.69
CA THR A 340 5.61 -32.42 13.02
C THR A 340 5.17 -31.41 11.96
N PHE A 341 6.00 -30.39 11.77
CA PHE A 341 5.80 -29.37 10.72
C PHE A 341 7.04 -29.27 9.84
N SER A 342 6.83 -29.15 8.54
CA SER A 342 7.89 -28.97 7.56
C SER A 342 7.67 -27.68 6.76
N SER A 343 8.73 -26.86 6.62
CA SER A 343 8.68 -25.66 5.80
C SER A 343 8.70 -26.01 4.32
N ARG A 344 7.84 -25.34 3.55
CA ARG A 344 7.74 -25.48 2.08
C ARG A 344 8.12 -24.18 1.36
N ARG A 345 8.86 -23.30 2.01
CA ARG A 345 9.24 -21.97 1.52
C ARG A 345 9.72 -21.94 0.07
N TRP A 346 10.57 -22.86 -0.31
CA TRP A 346 11.17 -22.92 -1.65
C TRP A 346 10.18 -23.31 -2.78
N ARG A 347 8.99 -23.79 -2.44
CA ARG A 347 7.97 -24.18 -3.44
C ARG A 347 6.96 -23.07 -3.69
N THR A 348 6.89 -22.07 -2.84
CA THR A 348 5.97 -20.95 -2.95
C THR A 348 6.61 -19.68 -3.51
N ASP A 349 7.91 -19.65 -3.77
CA ASP A 349 8.69 -18.58 -4.41
C ASP A 349 8.54 -17.17 -3.83
N GLY A 350 8.00 -17.00 -2.62
CA GLY A 350 7.75 -15.64 -2.16
C GLY A 350 7.81 -15.47 -0.67
N GLY A 351 7.11 -16.21 0.07
CA GLY A 351 7.32 -16.28 1.49
C GLY A 351 6.49 -15.40 2.40
N ASP A 352 5.72 -14.45 1.90
CA ASP A 352 4.76 -13.68 2.70
C ASP A 352 3.35 -14.06 2.24
N ASP A 353 2.76 -15.08 2.90
CA ASP A 353 1.49 -15.67 2.55
C ASP A 353 0.39 -15.12 3.48
N HIS A 354 -0.84 -14.91 2.95
CA HIS A 354 -1.89 -14.15 3.65
C HIS A 354 -3.21 -14.90 3.80
N ASP A 355 -3.59 -15.71 2.83
CA ASP A 355 -4.87 -16.42 2.86
C ASP A 355 -4.82 -17.67 1.98
N MET A 356 -5.65 -18.66 2.31
CA MET A 356 -5.68 -19.95 1.61
C MET A 356 -7.10 -20.46 1.50
N TRP A 357 -7.44 -20.98 0.32
CA TRP A 357 -8.67 -21.73 0.12
C TRP A 357 -8.36 -23.13 -0.37
N ILE A 358 -9.02 -24.15 0.20
CA ILE A 358 -8.89 -25.56 -0.17
C ILE A 358 -10.27 -26.08 -0.62
N ALA A 359 -10.31 -26.73 -1.78
CA ALA A 359 -11.57 -27.28 -2.29
C ALA A 359 -12.13 -28.36 -1.37
N PRO A 360 -13.37 -28.21 -0.86
CA PRO A 360 -13.93 -29.17 0.11
C PRO A 360 -14.27 -30.53 -0.48
N TYR A 361 -14.21 -30.69 -1.80
CA TYR A 361 -14.48 -31.94 -2.52
C TYR A 361 -13.20 -32.61 -3.08
N ASP A 362 -12.07 -31.89 -3.14
CA ASP A 362 -10.77 -32.40 -3.59
C ASP A 362 -9.64 -31.56 -2.97
N ASN A 363 -9.04 -32.01 -1.90
CA ASN A 363 -7.99 -31.31 -1.15
C ASN A 363 -6.67 -31.13 -1.91
N LYS A 364 -6.56 -31.63 -3.14
CA LYS A 364 -5.43 -31.36 -4.04
C LYS A 364 -5.54 -29.99 -4.68
N ILE A 365 -6.74 -29.42 -4.73
CA ILE A 365 -7.02 -28.14 -5.35
C ILE A 365 -6.99 -27.07 -4.28
N MET A 366 -6.05 -26.14 -4.42
CA MET A 366 -5.80 -25.08 -3.42
C MET A 366 -5.48 -23.78 -4.11
N TYR A 367 -5.96 -22.68 -3.53
CA TYR A 367 -5.48 -21.35 -3.84
C TYR A 367 -4.69 -20.78 -2.67
N LEU A 368 -3.68 -19.97 -2.97
CA LEU A 368 -2.85 -19.27 -1.99
C LEU A 368 -2.74 -17.79 -2.38
N ALA A 369 -3.01 -16.90 -1.45
CA ALA A 369 -2.84 -15.47 -1.56
C ALA A 369 -1.50 -15.06 -0.93
N THR A 370 -0.72 -14.23 -1.64
CA THR A 370 0.62 -13.83 -1.21
C THR A 370 0.88 -12.34 -1.50
N ASP A 371 1.99 -11.79 -1.00
CA ASP A 371 2.48 -10.45 -1.40
C ASP A 371 2.85 -10.38 -2.90
N GLN A 372 2.98 -11.51 -3.56
CA GLN A 372 3.34 -11.63 -4.98
C GLN A 372 2.21 -12.25 -5.80
N GLY A 373 0.97 -11.94 -5.44
CA GLY A 373 -0.22 -12.37 -6.16
C GLY A 373 -0.85 -13.66 -5.65
N SER A 374 -1.63 -14.31 -6.48
CA SER A 374 -2.29 -15.57 -6.17
C SER A 374 -1.68 -16.74 -6.89
N ARG A 375 -1.83 -17.93 -6.31
CA ARG A 375 -1.32 -19.19 -6.84
C ARG A 375 -2.37 -20.27 -6.77
N LEU A 376 -2.34 -21.19 -7.73
CA LEU A 376 -3.19 -22.38 -7.80
C LEU A 376 -2.33 -23.63 -7.74
N SER A 377 -2.66 -24.56 -6.86
CA SER A 377 -2.19 -25.95 -6.89
C SER A 377 -3.35 -26.89 -7.22
N ILE A 378 -3.06 -27.95 -7.96
CA ILE A 378 -3.99 -29.04 -8.27
C ILE A 378 -3.42 -30.41 -7.86
N ASP A 379 -2.36 -30.43 -7.09
CA ASP A 379 -1.62 -31.62 -6.67
C ASP A 379 -1.29 -31.63 -5.16
N GLY A 380 -2.10 -30.94 -4.34
CA GLY A 380 -1.96 -30.89 -2.90
C GLY A 380 -0.76 -30.02 -2.44
N GLY A 381 -0.49 -28.91 -3.12
CA GLY A 381 0.59 -28.01 -2.78
C GLY A 381 1.99 -28.50 -3.17
N ASN A 382 2.11 -29.57 -3.98
CA ASN A 382 3.40 -30.04 -4.46
C ASN A 382 3.98 -29.12 -5.56
N THR A 383 3.11 -28.61 -6.43
CA THR A 383 3.45 -27.57 -7.42
C THR A 383 2.42 -26.46 -7.42
N TRP A 384 2.87 -25.25 -7.78
CA TRP A 384 2.03 -24.06 -7.79
C TRP A 384 2.15 -23.33 -9.14
N LEU A 385 1.01 -22.98 -9.71
CA LEU A 385 0.88 -22.10 -10.85
C LEU A 385 0.68 -20.67 -10.35
N SER A 386 1.67 -19.81 -10.55
CA SER A 386 1.54 -18.38 -10.25
C SER A 386 0.73 -17.67 -11.33
N HIS A 387 -0.25 -16.89 -10.93
CA HIS A 387 -0.96 -15.98 -11.81
C HIS A 387 -0.12 -14.71 -11.98
N ASN A 388 0.20 -14.33 -13.21
CA ASN A 388 1.02 -13.15 -13.54
C ASN A 388 0.32 -12.30 -14.63
N ASN A 389 -0.98 -12.21 -14.54
CA ASN A 389 -1.84 -11.58 -15.54
C ASN A 389 -2.73 -10.46 -15.00
N MET A 390 -2.47 -9.97 -13.79
CA MET A 390 -3.12 -8.81 -13.17
C MET A 390 -2.10 -7.73 -12.82
N ALA A 391 -2.33 -6.51 -13.29
CA ALA A 391 -1.49 -5.35 -12.98
C ALA A 391 -1.95 -4.70 -11.67
N ILE A 392 -1.55 -5.29 -10.55
CA ILE A 392 -1.91 -4.85 -9.18
C ILE A 392 -0.69 -4.45 -8.35
N GLY A 393 0.42 -4.10 -9.00
CA GLY A 393 1.65 -3.66 -8.34
C GLY A 393 1.46 -2.40 -7.50
N GLN A 394 2.08 -2.38 -6.30
CA GLN A 394 2.02 -1.31 -5.30
C GLN A 394 3.25 -0.40 -5.41
N TYR A 395 3.23 0.56 -6.34
CA TYR A 395 4.32 1.50 -6.53
C TYR A 395 4.38 2.56 -5.42
N TYR A 396 5.59 2.87 -4.95
CA TYR A 396 5.88 4.00 -4.05
C TYR A 396 6.33 5.24 -4.81
N ALA A 397 7.24 5.08 -5.78
CA ALA A 397 7.74 6.16 -6.60
C ALA A 397 8.11 5.67 -7.99
N ILE A 398 8.10 6.58 -8.98
CA ILE A 398 8.42 6.28 -10.36
C ILE A 398 9.42 7.30 -10.94
N GLY A 399 10.20 6.86 -11.92
CA GLY A 399 11.08 7.70 -12.73
C GLY A 399 10.96 7.33 -14.21
N VAL A 400 11.38 8.24 -15.09
CA VAL A 400 11.30 8.03 -16.54
C VAL A 400 12.66 8.25 -17.19
N ASP A 401 12.90 7.60 -18.32
CA ASP A 401 14.07 7.83 -19.17
C ASP A 401 13.68 8.59 -20.44
N MET A 402 14.70 8.91 -21.25
CA MET A 402 14.54 9.72 -22.47
C MET A 402 14.59 8.87 -23.76
N ARG A 403 14.49 7.54 -23.68
CA ARG A 403 14.40 6.68 -24.88
C ARG A 403 13.11 6.96 -25.67
N ASP A 404 13.04 6.45 -26.88
CA ASP A 404 11.80 6.43 -27.68
C ASP A 404 11.51 4.98 -28.16
N PRO A 405 10.45 4.34 -27.67
CA PRO A 405 9.59 4.80 -26.54
C PRO A 405 10.35 4.88 -25.21
N TYR A 406 9.94 5.81 -24.34
CA TYR A 406 10.53 5.94 -23.02
C TYR A 406 10.10 4.77 -22.12
N TYR A 407 10.91 4.52 -21.07
CA TYR A 407 10.57 3.55 -20.04
C TYR A 407 10.24 4.26 -18.73
N VAL A 408 9.34 3.63 -17.99
CA VAL A 408 9.01 4.03 -16.63
C VAL A 408 9.63 3.01 -15.69
N GLY A 409 10.51 3.48 -14.81
CA GLY A 409 11.09 2.69 -13.73
C GLY A 409 10.38 3.00 -12.42
N GLY A 410 10.24 2.02 -11.54
CA GLY A 410 9.67 2.27 -10.22
C GLY A 410 9.90 1.13 -9.24
N GLY A 411 9.85 1.48 -7.96
CA GLY A 411 9.94 0.54 -6.86
C GLY A 411 8.58 0.18 -6.30
N LEU A 412 8.42 -1.10 -5.96
CA LEU A 412 7.18 -1.67 -5.46
C LEU A 412 7.37 -2.23 -4.05
N GLN A 413 6.32 -2.18 -3.28
CA GLN A 413 6.27 -2.88 -2.01
C GLN A 413 6.40 -4.39 -2.27
N ASP A 414 7.28 -5.05 -1.52
CA ASP A 414 7.54 -6.49 -1.49
C ASP A 414 7.94 -7.12 -2.86
N ASN A 415 8.01 -6.32 -3.94
CA ASN A 415 8.11 -6.83 -5.32
C ASN A 415 9.26 -6.23 -6.14
N GLY A 416 10.27 -5.66 -5.48
CA GLY A 416 11.48 -5.14 -6.13
C GLY A 416 11.27 -3.87 -6.94
N LEU A 417 12.14 -3.68 -7.92
CA LEU A 417 12.13 -2.53 -8.81
C LEU A 417 12.09 -3.00 -10.26
N TRP A 418 11.23 -2.37 -11.05
CA TRP A 418 10.96 -2.78 -12.44
C TRP A 418 10.99 -1.60 -13.39
N MET A 419 11.34 -1.86 -14.64
CA MET A 419 11.21 -0.92 -15.75
C MET A 419 10.28 -1.48 -16.82
N THR A 420 9.33 -0.65 -17.28
CA THR A 420 8.31 -1.00 -18.28
C THR A 420 8.27 0.06 -19.38
N PRO A 421 8.22 -0.30 -20.68
CA PRO A 421 8.14 0.68 -21.74
C PRO A 421 6.78 1.37 -21.79
N SER A 422 6.75 2.65 -22.15
CA SER A 422 5.51 3.41 -22.34
C SER A 422 4.70 2.95 -23.55
N ASN A 423 5.35 2.29 -24.50
CA ASN A 423 4.76 1.81 -25.74
C ASN A 423 5.49 0.56 -26.23
N SER A 424 4.85 -0.25 -27.05
CA SER A 424 5.42 -1.45 -27.66
C SER A 424 5.07 -1.54 -29.15
N ARG A 425 5.97 -2.06 -29.94
CA ARG A 425 5.71 -2.39 -31.36
C ARG A 425 4.84 -3.64 -31.52
N GLU A 426 4.66 -4.42 -30.48
CA GLU A 426 3.79 -5.60 -30.47
C GLU A 426 2.33 -5.17 -30.61
N TYR A 427 1.62 -5.75 -31.59
CA TYR A 427 0.22 -5.40 -31.83
C TYR A 427 -0.72 -5.75 -30.66
N ARG A 428 -0.31 -6.70 -29.83
CA ARG A 428 -1.04 -7.10 -28.60
C ARG A 428 -0.92 -6.09 -27.47
N GLY A 429 0.00 -5.12 -27.59
CA GLY A 429 0.28 -4.14 -26.55
C GLY A 429 1.57 -4.43 -25.79
N ILE A 430 1.69 -3.89 -24.59
CA ILE A 430 2.83 -4.08 -23.71
C ILE A 430 2.64 -5.39 -22.94
N LEU A 431 3.54 -6.34 -23.12
CA LEU A 431 3.50 -7.67 -22.53
C LEU A 431 4.46 -7.75 -21.34
N ASN A 432 4.27 -8.74 -20.47
CA ASN A 432 5.18 -9.01 -19.35
C ASN A 432 6.65 -9.13 -19.78
N MET A 433 6.93 -9.74 -20.93
CA MET A 433 8.28 -9.89 -21.47
C MET A 433 8.96 -8.56 -21.84
N HIS A 434 8.24 -7.47 -21.96
CA HIS A 434 8.81 -6.14 -22.23
C HIS A 434 9.27 -5.42 -20.96
N SER A 435 8.83 -5.89 -19.79
CA SER A 435 9.23 -5.34 -18.51
C SER A 435 10.49 -6.03 -18.00
N THR A 436 11.39 -5.27 -17.39
CA THR A 436 12.66 -5.76 -16.88
C THR A 436 12.74 -5.53 -15.38
N TRP A 437 13.04 -6.61 -14.65
CA TRP A 437 13.39 -6.52 -13.25
C TRP A 437 14.80 -5.94 -13.09
N ILE A 438 14.99 -5.00 -12.14
CA ILE A 438 16.26 -4.30 -11.94
C ILE A 438 16.87 -4.51 -10.56
N ALA A 439 16.06 -4.65 -9.50
CA ALA A 439 16.57 -4.93 -8.16
C ALA A 439 15.52 -5.62 -7.30
N GLU A 440 15.96 -6.30 -6.26
CA GLU A 440 15.14 -7.04 -5.28
C GLU A 440 14.70 -6.18 -4.09
N GLY A 441 13.90 -6.78 -3.19
CA GLY A 441 13.46 -6.25 -1.90
C GLY A 441 12.27 -5.29 -2.01
N ASP A 442 12.00 -4.54 -0.95
CA ASP A 442 11.07 -3.41 -1.03
C ASP A 442 11.72 -2.29 -1.82
N GLY A 443 11.21 -2.07 -3.03
CA GLY A 443 11.70 -1.02 -3.91
C GLY A 443 10.97 0.30 -3.66
N PHE A 444 11.71 1.41 -3.69
CA PHE A 444 11.14 2.75 -3.51
C PHE A 444 11.43 3.67 -4.70
N HIS A 445 12.44 4.53 -4.57
CA HIS A 445 12.77 5.45 -5.62
C HIS A 445 13.56 4.76 -6.74
N THR A 446 13.18 5.03 -7.97
CA THR A 446 13.96 4.69 -9.17
C THR A 446 14.20 5.98 -9.92
N GLN A 447 15.49 6.37 -10.06
CA GLN A 447 15.89 7.53 -10.84
C GLN A 447 16.74 7.06 -12.00
N ILE A 448 16.48 7.57 -13.19
CA ILE A 448 17.21 7.21 -14.41
C ILE A 448 18.01 8.42 -14.85
N ASP A 449 19.32 8.24 -15.11
CA ASP A 449 20.18 9.35 -15.54
C ASP A 449 19.63 9.93 -16.86
N PRO A 450 19.28 11.22 -16.91
CA PRO A 450 18.68 11.81 -18.10
C PRO A 450 19.62 11.87 -19.31
N ASP A 451 20.94 11.79 -19.08
CA ASP A 451 21.95 11.80 -20.12
C ASP A 451 22.35 10.39 -20.58
N ASP A 452 22.13 9.37 -19.71
CA ASP A 452 22.47 7.97 -20.01
C ASP A 452 21.46 7.01 -19.37
N TRP A 453 20.45 6.62 -20.12
CA TRP A 453 19.39 5.72 -19.69
C TRP A 453 19.86 4.36 -19.13
N ARG A 454 21.12 3.97 -19.39
CA ARG A 454 21.71 2.74 -18.85
C ARG A 454 22.02 2.87 -17.37
N THR A 455 22.29 4.09 -16.91
CA THR A 455 22.60 4.38 -15.52
C THR A 455 21.31 4.61 -14.74
N VAL A 456 21.00 3.67 -13.83
CA VAL A 456 19.79 3.69 -12.99
C VAL A 456 20.18 3.65 -11.54
N TYR A 457 19.55 4.53 -10.75
CA TYR A 457 19.65 4.55 -9.29
C TYR A 457 18.42 3.89 -8.71
N THR A 458 18.65 2.97 -7.77
CA THR A 458 17.60 2.22 -7.08
C THR A 458 17.71 2.41 -5.59
N VAL A 459 16.60 2.71 -4.93
CA VAL A 459 16.51 2.84 -3.48
C VAL A 459 15.64 1.72 -2.94
N ASN A 460 16.19 0.97 -1.99
CA ASN A 460 15.49 -0.04 -1.22
C ASN A 460 15.24 0.47 0.20
N HIS A 461 14.52 -0.32 1.00
CA HIS A 461 14.15 0.05 2.37
C HIS A 461 15.35 0.46 3.23
N VAL A 462 15.08 1.34 4.21
CA VAL A 462 16.04 1.86 5.20
C VAL A 462 17.33 2.45 4.63
N GLY A 463 17.23 3.10 3.46
CA GLY A 463 18.31 3.92 2.90
C GLY A 463 19.34 3.16 2.06
N PHE A 464 19.08 1.95 1.62
CA PHE A 464 19.97 1.28 0.68
C PHE A 464 19.83 1.90 -0.70
N VAL A 465 20.94 2.41 -1.23
CA VAL A 465 21.01 3.02 -2.55
C VAL A 465 22.07 2.32 -3.38
N ALA A 466 21.70 2.01 -4.62
CA ALA A 466 22.64 1.48 -5.60
C ALA A 466 22.55 2.26 -6.91
N ARG A 467 23.65 2.33 -7.60
CA ARG A 467 23.78 2.74 -8.99
C ARG A 467 24.12 1.52 -9.83
N GLN A 468 23.39 1.29 -10.89
CA GLN A 468 23.63 0.16 -11.77
C GLN A 468 23.58 0.56 -13.24
N ASN A 469 24.35 -0.15 -14.04
CA ASN A 469 24.21 -0.14 -15.49
C ASN A 469 23.28 -1.29 -15.90
N ILE A 470 22.09 -0.97 -16.40
CA ILE A 470 21.08 -1.99 -16.73
C ILE A 470 21.40 -2.83 -17.97
N GLU A 471 22.37 -2.40 -18.79
CA GLU A 471 22.84 -3.14 -19.97
C GLU A 471 23.92 -4.15 -19.60
N THR A 472 24.96 -3.72 -18.84
CA THR A 472 26.08 -4.59 -18.42
C THR A 472 25.77 -5.38 -17.15
N ARG A 473 24.75 -4.97 -16.38
CA ARG A 473 24.41 -5.50 -15.07
C ARG A 473 25.45 -5.18 -13.98
N GLU A 474 26.40 -4.28 -14.25
CA GLU A 474 27.28 -3.76 -13.22
C GLU A 474 26.49 -3.02 -12.14
N TYR A 475 26.81 -3.31 -10.91
CA TYR A 475 26.07 -2.84 -9.75
C TYR A 475 27.03 -2.27 -8.70
N THR A 476 26.80 -1.05 -8.25
CA THR A 476 27.61 -0.35 -7.25
C THR A 476 26.72 0.15 -6.14
N PHE A 477 27.00 -0.23 -4.90
CA PHE A 477 26.37 0.39 -3.75
C PHE A 477 26.97 1.78 -3.52
N ILE A 478 26.09 2.75 -3.41
CA ILE A 478 26.44 4.15 -3.18
C ILE A 478 25.82 4.73 -1.91
N THR A 479 25.25 3.88 -1.06
CA THR A 479 24.79 4.28 0.28
C THR A 479 25.94 5.01 1.00
N PRO A 480 25.68 6.20 1.58
CA PRO A 480 26.71 6.91 2.34
C PRO A 480 27.29 6.04 3.46
N THR A 481 28.61 6.01 3.60
CA THR A 481 29.33 5.31 4.68
C THR A 481 30.37 6.25 5.29
N PRO A 482 30.93 5.98 6.47
CA PRO A 482 31.98 6.81 7.05
C PRO A 482 33.14 7.08 6.09
N GLU A 483 33.49 6.12 5.24
CA GLU A 483 34.61 6.21 4.29
C GLU A 483 34.26 7.07 3.07
N THR A 484 33.00 7.06 2.65
CA THR A 484 32.55 7.82 1.46
C THR A 484 32.09 9.24 1.76
N ILE A 485 31.84 9.58 3.04
CA ILE A 485 31.46 10.92 3.48
C ILE A 485 32.70 11.75 3.78
N LYS A 486 33.00 12.75 2.95
CA LYS A 486 34.22 13.58 3.05
C LYS A 486 34.29 14.40 4.34
N ASN A 487 33.17 14.87 4.86
CA ASN A 487 33.11 15.70 6.07
C ASN A 487 32.49 14.94 7.27
N PHE A 488 32.63 13.63 7.32
CA PHE A 488 32.06 12.77 8.34
C PHE A 488 32.43 13.20 9.76
N ASN A 489 33.69 13.48 9.99
CA ASN A 489 34.23 13.86 11.30
C ASN A 489 33.72 15.21 11.84
N GLU A 490 33.06 16.04 11.00
CA GLU A 490 32.41 17.26 11.45
C GLU A 490 31.06 17.00 12.14
N PHE A 491 30.49 15.80 11.94
CA PHE A 491 29.15 15.42 12.38
C PHE A 491 29.12 14.30 13.41
N VAL A 492 30.24 13.60 13.64
CA VAL A 492 30.36 12.49 14.58
C VAL A 492 31.24 12.87 15.74
N ASP A 493 30.70 12.76 16.96
CA ASP A 493 31.47 13.00 18.19
C ASP A 493 32.39 11.79 18.48
N TYR A 494 33.66 12.05 18.77
CA TYR A 494 34.73 11.04 18.90
C TYR A 494 34.59 10.07 20.11
N ASP A 495 33.66 10.33 21.04
CA ASP A 495 33.31 9.41 22.14
C ASP A 495 32.41 8.24 21.74
N TYR A 496 32.39 7.90 20.45
CA TYR A 496 31.56 6.89 19.88
C TYR A 496 32.05 5.48 20.21
N ASP A 497 31.26 4.76 20.98
CA ASP A 497 31.52 3.36 21.36
C ASP A 497 31.06 2.43 20.22
N GLU A 498 32.02 1.83 19.50
CA GLU A 498 31.76 0.88 18.43
C GLU A 498 30.87 -0.31 18.88
N THR A 499 30.83 -0.62 20.15
CA THR A 499 30.00 -1.71 20.70
C THR A 499 28.50 -1.40 20.70
N ARG A 500 28.11 -0.11 20.68
CA ARG A 500 26.71 0.35 20.55
C ARG A 500 26.22 0.44 19.13
N ASN A 501 27.08 0.22 18.14
CA ASN A 501 26.82 0.43 16.71
C ASN A 501 26.20 -0.75 16.01
N LYS A 502 25.82 -1.78 16.72
CA LYS A 502 25.02 -2.83 16.10
C LYS A 502 23.62 -2.31 15.90
N TYR A 503 23.35 -1.80 14.68
CA TYR A 503 21.98 -1.89 14.15
C TYR A 503 21.62 -3.37 14.25
N THR A 504 20.80 -3.70 15.21
CA THR A 504 20.18 -5.00 15.31
C THR A 504 18.98 -5.06 14.38
N ILE A 505 19.24 -4.89 13.09
CA ILE A 505 18.46 -5.62 12.12
C ILE A 505 18.99 -7.03 12.25
N ASP A 506 18.18 -7.97 12.69
CA ASP A 506 18.57 -9.35 12.76
C ASP A 506 19.12 -9.76 11.38
N PRO A 507 20.42 -10.08 11.25
CA PRO A 507 20.98 -10.50 9.98
C PRO A 507 20.33 -11.79 9.46
N GLY A 508 19.57 -12.48 10.32
CA GLY A 508 18.80 -13.67 10.00
C GLY A 508 17.56 -13.40 9.16
N GLU A 509 16.94 -12.21 9.24
CA GLU A 509 15.69 -11.90 8.54
C GLU A 509 15.89 -11.38 7.11
N HIS A 510 17.00 -10.76 6.79
CA HIS A 510 17.29 -10.29 5.45
C HIS A 510 18.54 -10.96 4.86
N TRP A 511 18.35 -11.90 3.94
CA TRP A 511 19.41 -12.52 3.14
C TRP A 511 20.34 -11.49 2.47
N PHE A 512 19.87 -10.31 2.17
CA PHE A 512 20.58 -9.15 1.63
C PHE A 512 21.72 -8.67 2.55
N PHE A 513 21.61 -8.88 3.88
CA PHE A 513 22.65 -8.53 4.86
C PHE A 513 23.64 -9.66 5.13
N ARG A 514 23.26 -10.92 4.83
CA ARG A 514 24.12 -12.09 5.07
C ARG A 514 25.39 -12.12 4.20
N GLU A 515 25.31 -11.54 2.99
CA GLU A 515 26.39 -11.59 2.03
C GLU A 515 27.46 -10.50 2.21
N ARG A 516 27.30 -9.59 3.18
CA ARG A 516 28.21 -8.46 3.40
C ARG A 516 28.45 -8.17 4.89
N PRO A 517 29.24 -9.03 5.59
CA PRO A 517 29.54 -8.87 7.01
C PRO A 517 30.43 -7.66 7.34
N ASP A 518 31.03 -7.01 6.37
CA ASP A 518 32.02 -5.92 6.49
C ASP A 518 31.44 -4.51 6.34
N ARG A 519 30.09 -4.36 6.29
CA ARG A 519 29.48 -3.03 6.20
C ARG A 519 29.43 -2.35 7.56
N THR A 520 30.29 -1.40 7.74
CA THR A 520 30.15 -0.33 8.72
C THR A 520 28.96 0.52 8.31
N LEU A 521 27.81 0.29 8.94
CA LEU A 521 26.63 1.15 8.82
C LEU A 521 26.94 2.51 9.45
N LEU A 522 26.28 3.57 8.98
CA LEU A 522 26.38 4.87 9.62
C LEU A 522 25.94 4.80 11.09
N PRO A 523 26.55 5.59 11.96
CA PRO A 523 26.18 5.67 13.39
C PRO A 523 24.67 5.90 13.59
N PRO A 524 24.08 5.47 14.72
CA PRO A 524 22.63 5.60 15.00
C PRO A 524 22.04 7.01 14.94
N GLN A 525 22.88 8.03 14.94
CA GLN A 525 22.45 9.41 14.73
C GLN A 525 21.96 9.66 13.30
N PHE A 526 22.35 8.83 12.31
CA PHE A 526 21.87 8.87 10.95
C PHE A 526 20.68 7.92 10.79
N ARG A 527 19.51 8.47 10.60
CA ARG A 527 18.26 7.73 10.50
C ARG A 527 17.74 7.80 9.08
N PHE A 528 17.46 6.66 8.50
CA PHE A 528 16.84 6.55 7.18
C PHE A 528 15.39 6.13 7.31
N ASN A 529 14.52 6.76 6.53
CA ASN A 529 13.13 6.33 6.43
C ASN A 529 13.03 4.96 5.77
N TRP A 530 11.91 4.28 5.99
CA TRP A 530 11.56 3.10 5.19
C TRP A 530 11.68 3.38 3.71
N SER A 531 11.12 4.52 3.25
CA SER A 531 11.24 5.07 1.89
C SER A 531 12.10 6.34 1.90
N SER A 532 13.42 6.21 1.91
CA SER A 532 14.34 7.34 1.91
C SER A 532 14.37 8.05 0.54
N PRO A 533 14.24 9.37 0.48
CA PRO A 533 14.16 10.08 -0.79
C PRO A 533 15.54 10.25 -1.45
N PHE A 534 15.57 9.97 -2.74
CA PHE A 534 16.75 10.14 -3.60
C PHE A 534 16.35 10.87 -4.87
N ILE A 535 17.09 11.91 -5.25
CA ILE A 535 16.87 12.63 -6.49
C ILE A 535 18.17 12.87 -7.26
N ILE A 536 18.09 12.85 -8.59
CA ILE A 536 19.08 13.45 -9.47
C ILE A 536 18.75 14.94 -9.56
N SER A 537 19.73 15.82 -9.34
CA SER A 537 19.53 17.26 -9.39
C SER A 537 19.12 17.71 -10.80
N SER A 538 18.19 18.66 -10.87
CA SER A 538 17.77 19.28 -12.12
C SER A 538 18.90 20.03 -12.87
N HIS A 539 20.05 20.23 -12.25
CA HIS A 539 21.19 21.01 -12.78
C HIS A 539 22.30 20.14 -13.35
N SER A 540 22.41 18.87 -12.96
CA SER A 540 23.46 17.97 -13.44
C SER A 540 23.12 16.53 -13.08
N SER A 541 23.24 15.64 -14.04
CA SER A 541 23.08 14.18 -13.85
C SER A 541 24.13 13.56 -12.90
N LYS A 542 25.26 14.28 -12.66
CA LYS A 542 26.28 13.86 -11.69
C LYS A 542 25.97 14.29 -10.27
N LYS A 543 25.13 15.33 -10.10
CA LYS A 543 24.73 15.81 -8.78
C LYS A 543 23.52 15.04 -8.30
N VAL A 544 23.67 14.34 -7.18
CA VAL A 544 22.56 13.61 -6.54
C VAL A 544 22.39 14.02 -5.10
N LEU A 545 21.15 13.98 -4.61
CA LEU A 545 20.76 14.29 -3.23
C LEU A 545 20.09 13.08 -2.61
N PHE A 546 20.41 12.82 -1.36
CA PHE A 546 19.86 11.67 -0.61
C PHE A 546 19.55 12.08 0.83
N GLY A 547 18.36 11.66 1.32
CA GLY A 547 17.86 12.04 2.63
C GLY A 547 17.94 10.92 3.66
N SER A 548 18.56 11.24 4.82
CA SER A 548 18.33 10.60 6.10
C SER A 548 17.59 11.58 7.02
N ASN A 549 17.96 11.77 8.29
CA ASN A 549 17.64 12.99 9.04
C ASN A 549 18.58 14.16 8.67
N TYR A 550 19.69 13.85 7.99
CA TYR A 550 20.60 14.77 7.34
C TYR A 550 20.43 14.70 5.83
N LEU A 551 20.78 15.78 5.13
CA LEU A 551 20.82 15.77 3.67
C LEU A 551 22.23 15.54 3.16
N PHE A 552 22.40 14.49 2.37
CA PHE A 552 23.64 14.15 1.68
C PHE A 552 23.61 14.70 0.25
N GLN A 553 24.77 15.17 -0.22
CA GLN A 553 24.98 15.65 -1.57
C GLN A 553 26.24 15.04 -2.17
N SER A 554 26.14 14.53 -3.40
CA SER A 554 27.26 14.03 -4.19
C SER A 554 27.35 14.83 -5.50
N TYR A 555 28.55 14.97 -6.05
CA TYR A 555 28.85 15.52 -7.38
C TYR A 555 29.49 14.52 -8.34
N ASP A 556 29.62 13.27 -7.91
CA ASP A 556 30.25 12.16 -8.62
C ASP A 556 29.33 10.93 -8.70
N ARG A 557 28.00 11.14 -8.83
CA ARG A 557 27.00 10.07 -8.95
C ARG A 557 26.92 9.15 -7.73
N GLY A 558 27.27 9.65 -6.54
CA GLY A 558 27.19 8.91 -5.29
C GLY A 558 28.47 8.17 -4.89
N ASP A 559 29.57 8.33 -5.63
CA ASP A 559 30.84 7.70 -5.23
C ASP A 559 31.38 8.32 -3.95
N THR A 560 31.19 9.63 -3.76
CA THR A 560 31.51 10.35 -2.52
C THR A 560 30.39 11.29 -2.11
N TRP A 561 30.28 11.56 -0.81
CA TRP A 561 29.23 12.35 -0.23
C TRP A 561 29.73 13.50 0.64
N ASN A 562 28.93 14.54 0.77
CA ASN A 562 29.06 15.57 1.79
C ASN A 562 27.72 15.71 2.51
N ILE A 563 27.74 15.83 3.82
CA ILE A 563 26.59 16.24 4.63
C ILE A 563 26.46 17.75 4.50
N ILE A 564 25.30 18.23 4.03
CA ILE A 564 25.04 19.65 3.74
C ILE A 564 23.95 20.25 4.61
N SER A 565 23.58 19.59 5.70
CA SER A 565 22.57 20.09 6.65
C SER A 565 22.88 19.67 8.07
N PRO A 566 22.36 20.39 9.09
CA PRO A 566 22.16 19.79 10.41
C PRO A 566 21.08 18.71 10.37
N ASP A 567 20.73 18.09 11.52
CA ASP A 567 19.50 17.32 11.63
C ASP A 567 18.28 18.22 11.33
N LEU A 568 17.55 17.93 10.26
CA LEU A 568 16.43 18.73 9.76
C LEU A 568 15.09 18.38 10.40
N THR A 569 15.06 17.38 11.26
CA THR A 569 13.87 16.85 11.93
C THR A 569 13.63 17.55 13.27
N THR A 570 12.56 17.21 13.98
CA THR A 570 12.37 17.65 15.37
C THR A 570 13.22 16.86 16.36
N ASN A 571 13.64 15.66 15.97
CA ASN A 571 14.49 14.76 16.76
C ASN A 571 13.96 14.53 18.19
N ASP A 572 12.65 14.32 18.36
CA ASP A 572 12.03 14.09 19.68
C ASP A 572 12.53 12.78 20.30
N THR A 573 13.48 12.90 21.24
CA THR A 573 14.14 11.76 21.88
C THR A 573 13.21 10.89 22.71
N LYS A 574 12.06 11.43 23.17
CA LYS A 574 11.07 10.64 23.95
C LYS A 574 10.32 9.65 23.06
N LEU A 575 10.03 10.05 21.83
CA LEU A 575 9.35 9.20 20.86
C LEU A 575 10.33 8.25 20.15
N ARG A 576 11.58 8.66 20.02
CA ARG A 576 12.64 7.90 19.33
C ARG A 576 13.07 6.62 20.07
N ASN A 577 12.89 6.57 21.38
CA ASN A 577 13.34 5.46 22.24
C ASN A 577 12.33 4.31 22.37
N THR A 578 11.26 4.29 21.59
CA THR A 578 10.34 3.16 21.51
C THR A 578 10.95 2.06 20.62
N SER A 579 11.89 1.30 21.17
CA SER A 579 12.87 0.50 20.42
C SER A 579 12.37 -0.80 19.77
N ASN A 580 11.12 -1.24 20.00
CA ASN A 580 10.67 -2.58 19.61
C ASN A 580 9.35 -2.60 18.84
N GLY A 581 9.00 -1.51 18.17
CA GLY A 581 7.69 -1.43 17.51
C GLY A 581 6.51 -1.40 18.50
N GLY A 582 6.58 -2.08 19.66
CA GLY A 582 5.56 -2.05 20.72
C GLY A 582 4.50 -3.14 20.63
N GLY A 583 4.62 -4.12 19.72
CA GLY A 583 3.75 -5.30 19.65
C GLY A 583 4.06 -6.34 20.71
N LEU A 584 3.21 -7.35 20.86
CA LEU A 584 3.47 -8.53 21.71
C LEU A 584 4.64 -9.32 21.18
N THR A 585 4.76 -9.42 19.86
CA THR A 585 5.86 -10.04 19.15
C THR A 585 6.82 -8.96 18.64
N ASN A 586 8.09 -9.16 18.85
CA ASN A 586 9.12 -8.21 18.45
C ASN A 586 9.21 -8.06 16.93
N SER A 587 9.25 -6.84 16.43
CA SER A 587 9.40 -6.54 14.99
C SER A 587 10.41 -5.43 14.78
N ASN A 588 11.47 -5.71 14.01
CA ASN A 588 12.60 -4.82 13.75
C ASN A 588 12.85 -4.63 12.25
N THR A 589 11.80 -4.39 11.48
CA THR A 589 11.92 -4.24 10.01
C THR A 589 12.38 -2.86 9.55
N GLY A 590 12.37 -1.86 10.45
CA GLY A 590 12.67 -0.46 10.12
C GLY A 590 11.47 0.32 9.55
N GLY A 591 10.29 -0.30 9.46
CA GLY A 591 9.06 0.37 9.03
C GLY A 591 8.59 1.46 9.99
N GLU A 592 9.07 1.45 11.23
CA GLU A 592 8.83 2.42 12.30
C GLU A 592 9.92 3.49 12.42
N ASN A 593 10.91 3.51 11.50
CA ASN A 593 11.90 4.57 11.47
C ASN A 593 11.24 5.92 11.23
N HIS A 594 11.44 6.84 12.16
CA HIS A 594 10.81 8.16 12.19
C HIS A 594 11.84 9.25 12.51
N PHE A 595 11.48 10.51 12.35
CA PHE A 595 12.38 11.66 12.39
C PHE A 595 13.40 11.61 11.25
N THR A 596 12.89 11.56 10.03
CA THR A 596 13.66 11.40 8.81
C THR A 596 13.17 12.36 7.72
N ILE A 597 14.02 12.64 6.75
CA ILE A 597 13.63 13.31 5.52
C ILE A 597 12.86 12.31 4.65
N VAL A 598 11.72 12.75 4.10
CA VAL A 598 10.85 11.92 3.23
C VAL A 598 10.64 12.50 1.84
N THR A 599 11.02 13.76 1.64
CA THR A 599 10.91 14.40 0.33
C THR A 599 11.96 15.49 0.15
N ILE A 600 12.53 15.57 -1.06
CA ILE A 600 13.54 16.54 -1.46
C ILE A 600 13.14 17.12 -2.81
N SER A 601 13.32 18.42 -3.00
CA SER A 601 13.14 19.07 -4.29
C SER A 601 14.13 20.21 -4.46
N ASP A 602 14.89 20.22 -5.56
CA ASP A 602 15.66 21.39 -5.99
C ASP A 602 14.90 22.15 -7.09
N THR A 603 15.10 23.47 -7.16
CA THR A 603 14.49 24.24 -8.25
C THR A 603 15.43 24.29 -9.45
N PRO A 604 14.94 24.07 -10.68
CA PRO A 604 15.79 24.17 -11.89
C PRO A 604 16.24 25.60 -12.20
N ILE A 605 15.72 26.61 -11.49
CA ILE A 605 16.00 28.03 -11.75
C ILE A 605 17.22 28.49 -10.97
N ASP A 606 17.48 27.90 -9.79
CA ASP A 606 18.56 28.35 -8.90
C ASP A 606 19.24 27.17 -8.22
N THR A 607 20.50 26.90 -8.57
CA THR A 607 21.29 25.75 -8.09
C THR A 607 21.50 25.71 -6.58
N THR A 608 21.22 26.82 -5.90
CA THR A 608 21.46 26.99 -4.46
C THR A 608 20.25 26.77 -3.60
N VAL A 609 19.05 26.62 -4.21
CA VAL A 609 17.78 26.47 -3.49
C VAL A 609 17.37 25.01 -3.46
N ILE A 610 17.25 24.47 -2.24
CA ILE A 610 16.80 23.09 -1.99
C ILE A 610 15.73 23.13 -0.91
N TRP A 611 14.66 22.39 -1.12
CA TRP A 611 13.55 22.20 -0.21
C TRP A 611 13.52 20.76 0.33
N VAL A 612 13.17 20.62 1.60
CA VAL A 612 13.09 19.32 2.27
C VAL A 612 11.84 19.28 3.13
N GLY A 613 11.18 18.10 3.13
CA GLY A 613 10.08 17.78 4.03
C GLY A 613 10.40 16.54 4.85
N THR A 614 9.95 16.52 6.11
CA THR A 614 10.20 15.44 7.05
C THR A 614 8.90 14.72 7.48
N ASP A 615 9.04 13.49 7.95
CA ASP A 615 7.93 12.66 8.45
C ASP A 615 7.32 13.18 9.76
N ASP A 616 8.03 14.03 10.48
CA ASP A 616 7.58 14.71 11.71
C ASP A 616 7.12 16.16 11.49
N GLY A 617 6.99 16.55 10.21
CA GLY A 617 6.28 17.74 9.77
C GLY A 617 7.10 18.99 9.59
N ASN A 618 8.43 18.94 9.60
CA ASN A 618 9.23 20.10 9.25
C ASN A 618 9.27 20.31 7.74
N VAL A 619 9.09 21.55 7.31
CA VAL A 619 9.37 22.02 5.97
C VAL A 619 10.58 22.92 6.05
N GLN A 620 11.65 22.57 5.36
CA GLN A 620 12.94 23.25 5.45
C GLN A 620 13.39 23.78 4.08
N VAL A 621 14.05 24.93 4.07
CA VAL A 621 14.63 25.48 2.84
C VAL A 621 16.04 26.00 3.10
N THR A 622 16.93 25.74 2.13
CA THR A 622 18.20 26.45 2.00
C THR A 622 18.18 27.30 0.73
N LYS A 623 18.86 28.48 0.78
CA LYS A 623 19.05 29.39 -0.36
C LYS A 623 20.53 29.53 -0.72
N ASN A 624 21.40 28.73 -0.16
CA ASN A 624 22.84 28.80 -0.31
C ASN A 624 23.51 27.43 -0.30
N ASN A 625 22.85 26.44 -0.95
CA ASN A 625 23.33 25.06 -1.11
C ASN A 625 23.74 24.41 0.22
N GLY A 626 22.87 24.51 1.22
CA GLY A 626 23.03 23.81 2.47
C GLY A 626 23.81 24.53 3.57
N LYS A 627 24.43 25.70 3.30
CA LYS A 627 25.19 26.46 4.32
C LYS A 627 24.31 26.93 5.48
N ASN A 628 23.07 27.27 5.20
CA ASN A 628 22.06 27.66 6.19
C ASN A 628 20.72 27.08 5.81
N TRP A 629 20.00 26.61 6.82
CA TRP A 629 18.65 26.06 6.70
C TRP A 629 17.65 26.86 7.54
N ARG A 630 16.43 26.99 7.04
CA ARG A 630 15.32 27.66 7.72
C ARG A 630 14.13 26.71 7.80
N ASN A 631 13.66 26.44 9.03
CA ASN A 631 12.43 25.72 9.26
C ASN A 631 11.22 26.64 9.08
N LEU A 632 10.27 26.24 8.27
CA LEU A 632 9.12 27.01 7.84
C LEU A 632 7.80 26.51 8.43
N LYS A 633 7.82 25.46 9.25
CA LYS A 633 6.63 24.84 9.82
C LYS A 633 5.71 25.84 10.52
N LEU A 634 6.28 26.78 11.29
CA LEU A 634 5.54 27.78 12.04
C LEU A 634 4.87 28.84 11.15
N ASN A 635 5.25 28.94 9.89
CA ASN A 635 4.67 29.89 8.93
C ASN A 635 3.44 29.31 8.20
N ILE A 636 3.16 28.02 8.38
CA ILE A 636 2.02 27.35 7.75
C ILE A 636 0.89 27.27 8.77
N ASN A 637 -0.15 28.07 8.54
CA ASN A 637 -1.34 28.09 9.39
C ASN A 637 -2.28 26.93 9.04
N ASP A 638 -3.16 26.57 9.97
CA ASP A 638 -4.23 25.59 9.78
C ASP A 638 -3.76 24.16 9.40
N VAL A 639 -2.53 23.83 9.81
CA VAL A 639 -1.94 22.50 9.67
C VAL A 639 -1.75 21.88 11.05
N PRO A 640 -2.13 20.61 11.29
CA PRO A 640 -1.87 19.93 12.54
C PRO A 640 -0.39 19.99 12.95
N LYS A 641 -0.12 20.06 14.27
CA LYS A 641 1.26 20.20 14.79
C LYS A 641 2.16 19.03 14.41
N LYS A 642 1.61 17.82 14.49
CA LYS A 642 2.25 16.59 14.07
C LYS A 642 1.58 16.16 12.78
N ILE A 643 2.30 16.12 11.70
CA ILE A 643 1.78 15.75 10.38
C ILE A 643 2.95 15.36 9.49
N TRP A 644 2.76 14.39 8.63
CA TRP A 644 3.76 13.95 7.67
C TRP A 644 3.80 14.88 6.45
N VAL A 645 4.98 15.35 6.05
CA VAL A 645 5.12 16.07 4.78
C VAL A 645 5.15 15.05 3.65
N SER A 646 4.06 14.89 2.91
CA SER A 646 4.01 13.89 1.84
C SER A 646 4.84 14.28 0.62
N ARG A 647 4.85 15.58 0.26
CA ARG A 647 5.66 16.08 -0.86
C ARG A 647 6.04 17.54 -0.70
N VAL A 648 7.27 17.87 -1.10
CA VAL A 648 7.66 19.23 -1.48
C VAL A 648 7.93 19.26 -2.99
N GLU A 649 7.45 20.29 -3.68
CA GLU A 649 7.69 20.49 -5.12
C GLU A 649 8.14 21.93 -5.34
N ALA A 650 9.42 22.13 -5.66
CA ALA A 650 9.97 23.42 -6.02
C ALA A 650 9.49 23.84 -7.42
N SER A 651 9.03 25.06 -7.56
CA SER A 651 8.51 25.56 -8.83
C SER A 651 9.55 25.56 -9.93
N LYS A 652 9.10 25.24 -11.13
CA LYS A 652 9.87 25.33 -12.38
C LYS A 652 9.79 26.72 -13.03
N HIS A 653 8.97 27.63 -12.47
CA HIS A 653 8.69 28.96 -13.02
C HIS A 653 9.12 30.12 -12.12
N SER A 654 9.26 29.89 -10.81
CA SER A 654 9.63 30.92 -9.84
C SER A 654 10.51 30.37 -8.74
N LYS A 655 11.70 30.87 -8.56
CA LYS A 655 12.68 30.39 -7.59
C LYS A 655 12.24 30.49 -6.12
N GLY A 656 11.30 31.36 -5.81
CA GLY A 656 10.75 31.54 -4.45
C GLY A 656 9.47 30.73 -4.22
N ARG A 657 8.91 30.11 -5.27
CA ARG A 657 7.69 29.31 -5.17
C ARG A 657 8.00 27.88 -4.85
N ALA A 658 7.22 27.32 -3.95
CA ALA A 658 7.16 25.88 -3.72
C ALA A 658 5.75 25.48 -3.29
N TYR A 659 5.41 24.25 -3.58
CA TYR A 659 4.18 23.58 -3.13
C TYR A 659 4.54 22.57 -2.06
N VAL A 660 3.65 22.41 -1.08
CA VAL A 660 3.79 21.40 -0.03
C VAL A 660 2.45 20.69 0.16
N THR A 661 2.49 19.38 0.21
CA THR A 661 1.37 18.56 0.60
C THR A 661 1.66 17.84 1.92
N PHE A 662 0.61 17.60 2.69
CA PHE A 662 0.71 16.85 3.93
C PHE A 662 -0.28 15.70 3.93
N ASP A 663 0.13 14.63 4.58
CA ASP A 663 -0.64 13.43 4.80
C ASP A 663 -0.74 13.16 6.30
N ASN A 664 -1.95 13.18 6.82
CA ASN A 664 -2.21 13.03 8.24
C ASN A 664 -2.94 11.74 8.62
N HIS A 665 -3.06 10.78 7.67
CA HIS A 665 -3.75 9.52 7.94
C HIS A 665 -3.16 8.77 9.14
N ARG A 666 -1.83 8.90 9.39
CA ARG A 666 -1.13 8.31 10.55
C ARG A 666 -1.55 8.88 11.91
N PHE A 667 -2.42 9.87 11.91
CA PHE A 667 -3.09 10.46 13.08
C PHE A 667 -4.62 10.41 12.95
N ASP A 668 -5.11 9.46 12.14
CA ASP A 668 -6.54 9.21 11.91
C ASP A 668 -7.30 10.39 11.28
N ASP A 669 -6.61 11.16 10.45
CA ASP A 669 -7.12 12.31 9.72
C ASP A 669 -6.76 12.19 8.24
N ASN A 670 -7.73 11.87 7.41
CA ASN A 670 -7.59 11.68 5.96
C ASN A 670 -7.83 12.97 5.16
N SER A 671 -7.93 14.12 5.82
CA SER A 671 -8.16 15.40 5.16
C SER A 671 -7.04 15.77 4.20
N PRO A 672 -7.34 16.33 3.02
CA PRO A 672 -6.32 16.82 2.10
C PRO A 672 -5.70 18.13 2.62
N TYR A 673 -4.40 18.26 2.44
CA TYR A 673 -3.64 19.45 2.82
C TYR A 673 -2.70 19.86 1.70
N VAL A 674 -2.96 20.98 1.02
CA VAL A 674 -2.16 21.50 -0.10
C VAL A 674 -1.90 22.99 0.09
N TYR A 675 -0.62 23.38 0.08
CA TYR A 675 -0.20 24.75 0.30
C TYR A 675 0.82 25.21 -0.74
N VAL A 676 0.84 26.52 -1.02
CA VAL A 676 1.81 27.18 -1.90
C VAL A 676 2.43 28.39 -1.21
N THR A 677 3.71 28.57 -1.41
CA THR A 677 4.45 29.81 -1.12
C THR A 677 4.96 30.45 -2.39
N GLU A 678 5.09 31.79 -2.42
CA GLU A 678 5.69 32.56 -3.52
C GLU A 678 7.01 33.22 -3.09
N ASN A 679 7.41 33.12 -1.83
CA ASN A 679 8.46 33.88 -1.19
C ASN A 679 9.37 33.07 -0.25
N TYR A 680 9.79 31.87 -0.68
CA TYR A 680 10.65 30.96 0.08
C TYR A 680 10.06 30.56 1.45
N GLY A 681 8.73 30.45 1.55
CA GLY A 681 8.06 30.01 2.77
C GLY A 681 7.90 31.08 3.85
N GLU A 682 8.10 32.37 3.53
CA GLU A 682 7.80 33.46 4.47
C GLU A 682 6.30 33.53 4.73
N THR A 683 5.50 33.32 3.69
CA THR A 683 4.03 33.18 3.79
C THR A 683 3.54 32.00 2.96
N TRP A 684 2.45 31.41 3.41
CA TRP A 684 1.80 30.29 2.74
C TRP A 684 0.32 30.55 2.49
N LYS A 685 -0.16 30.04 1.36
CA LYS A 685 -1.56 30.06 0.99
C LYS A 685 -2.08 28.62 0.92
N ASN A 686 -3.21 28.36 1.59
CA ASN A 686 -3.92 27.11 1.42
C ASN A 686 -4.60 27.07 0.04
N ILE A 687 -4.35 26.03 -0.73
CA ILE A 687 -4.91 25.76 -2.05
C ILE A 687 -5.62 24.40 -2.13
N THR A 688 -5.96 23.82 -0.97
CA THR A 688 -6.74 22.58 -0.89
C THR A 688 -8.11 22.72 -1.56
N SER A 689 -8.75 23.89 -1.37
CA SER A 689 -10.00 24.29 -2.04
C SER A 689 -11.11 23.22 -1.97
N ASN A 690 -11.55 22.70 -3.12
CA ASN A 690 -12.65 21.74 -3.28
C ASN A 690 -12.16 20.29 -3.48
N LEU A 691 -10.94 19.94 -3.12
CA LEU A 691 -10.55 18.54 -3.06
C LEU A 691 -11.48 17.77 -2.11
N PRO A 692 -11.80 16.49 -2.39
CA PRO A 692 -12.60 15.67 -1.49
C PRO A 692 -11.98 15.59 -0.08
N LYS A 693 -12.81 15.64 0.95
CA LYS A 693 -12.35 15.81 2.34
C LYS A 693 -11.74 14.56 2.96
N ASP A 694 -12.04 13.39 2.39
CA ASP A 694 -11.73 12.11 3.02
C ASP A 694 -10.56 11.37 2.34
N TYR A 695 -9.77 12.09 1.51
CA TYR A 695 -8.66 11.50 0.77
C TYR A 695 -7.36 12.28 0.95
N SER A 696 -6.39 11.69 1.64
CA SER A 696 -5.03 12.22 1.79
C SER A 696 -4.38 12.53 0.46
N VAL A 697 -3.50 13.53 0.43
CA VAL A 697 -2.73 13.93 -0.76
C VAL A 697 -1.29 13.45 -0.61
N TYR A 698 -0.83 12.61 -1.54
CA TYR A 698 0.51 12.03 -1.52
C TYR A 698 1.52 12.78 -2.38
N VAL A 699 1.07 13.39 -3.47
CA VAL A 699 1.95 14.03 -4.44
C VAL A 699 1.29 15.26 -5.06
N ILE A 700 2.11 16.27 -5.35
CA ILE A 700 1.75 17.42 -6.19
C ILE A 700 2.82 17.63 -7.24
N LYS A 701 2.40 18.03 -8.46
CA LYS A 701 3.29 18.39 -9.57
C LYS A 701 2.83 19.68 -10.22
N GLU A 702 3.80 20.61 -10.44
CA GLU A 702 3.61 21.77 -11.30
C GLU A 702 3.99 21.40 -12.73
N ASP A 703 3.15 21.76 -13.71
CA ASP A 703 3.48 21.54 -15.12
C ASP A 703 4.71 22.39 -15.53
N PRO A 704 5.71 21.81 -16.21
CA PRO A 704 6.92 22.54 -16.56
C PRO A 704 6.74 23.63 -17.61
N ILE A 705 5.59 23.69 -18.29
CA ILE A 705 5.28 24.63 -19.37
C ILE A 705 4.27 25.68 -18.93
N ASN A 706 3.18 25.24 -18.27
CA ASN A 706 2.10 26.13 -17.83
C ASN A 706 2.09 26.25 -16.29
N PRO A 707 2.52 27.40 -15.72
CA PRO A 707 2.58 27.60 -14.26
C PRO A 707 1.23 27.59 -13.56
N ASN A 708 0.13 27.58 -14.30
CA ASN A 708 -1.21 27.53 -13.72
C ASN A 708 -1.75 26.12 -13.65
N LEU A 709 -1.12 25.15 -14.33
CA LEU A 709 -1.53 23.77 -14.39
C LEU A 709 -0.82 22.95 -13.30
N LEU A 710 -1.60 22.42 -12.38
CA LEU A 710 -1.15 21.56 -11.28
C LEU A 710 -1.85 20.22 -11.33
N PHE A 711 -1.18 19.19 -10.84
CA PHE A 711 -1.73 17.85 -10.64
C PHE A 711 -1.49 17.40 -9.22
N VAL A 712 -2.47 16.73 -8.60
CA VAL A 712 -2.30 16.07 -7.30
C VAL A 712 -2.76 14.62 -7.38
N GLY A 713 -2.01 13.74 -6.71
CA GLY A 713 -2.39 12.36 -6.46
C GLY A 713 -2.92 12.19 -5.04
N THR A 714 -4.07 11.58 -4.92
CA THR A 714 -4.77 11.32 -3.66
C THR A 714 -4.90 9.82 -3.41
N GLU A 715 -5.50 9.43 -2.28
CA GLU A 715 -5.87 8.04 -1.98
C GLU A 715 -6.84 7.44 -3.01
N GLU A 716 -7.57 8.26 -3.76
CA GLU A 716 -8.62 7.80 -4.67
C GLU A 716 -8.24 7.92 -6.15
N SER A 717 -7.57 9.02 -6.54
CA SER A 717 -7.43 9.37 -7.95
C SER A 717 -6.43 10.52 -8.17
N VAL A 718 -6.30 10.92 -9.44
CA VAL A 718 -5.59 12.14 -9.86
C VAL A 718 -6.58 13.28 -10.01
N TYR A 719 -6.23 14.44 -9.44
CA TYR A 719 -6.94 15.70 -9.65
C TYR A 719 -6.01 16.72 -10.32
N PHE A 720 -6.60 17.66 -11.06
CA PHE A 720 -5.87 18.72 -11.73
C PHE A 720 -6.50 20.08 -11.44
N SER A 721 -5.68 21.11 -11.55
CA SER A 721 -6.09 22.51 -11.48
C SER A 721 -5.44 23.29 -12.60
N TYR A 722 -6.19 24.17 -13.27
CA TYR A 722 -5.67 25.09 -14.29
C TYR A 722 -5.61 26.54 -13.79
N ASP A 723 -5.86 26.76 -12.53
CA ASP A 723 -5.91 28.07 -11.87
C ASP A 723 -5.07 28.13 -10.57
N ARG A 724 -3.97 27.35 -10.52
CA ARG A 724 -3.05 27.24 -9.38
C ARG A 724 -3.70 26.79 -8.08
N GLY A 725 -4.62 25.86 -8.15
CA GLY A 725 -5.25 25.26 -6.98
C GLY A 725 -6.40 26.09 -6.40
N LEU A 726 -6.91 27.10 -7.13
CA LEU A 726 -8.16 27.76 -6.72
C LEU A 726 -9.36 26.85 -6.88
N SER A 727 -9.30 25.93 -7.86
CA SER A 727 -10.27 24.86 -8.04
C SER A 727 -9.60 23.60 -8.57
N TRP A 728 -10.16 22.43 -8.21
CA TRP A 728 -9.69 21.10 -8.62
C TRP A 728 -10.82 20.33 -9.31
N GLY A 729 -10.46 19.57 -10.36
CA GLY A 729 -11.34 18.63 -11.03
C GLY A 729 -10.69 17.25 -11.09
N LYS A 730 -11.49 16.18 -11.02
CA LYS A 730 -11.00 14.79 -11.20
C LYS A 730 -10.54 14.60 -12.64
N LEU A 731 -9.40 13.96 -12.85
CA LEU A 731 -8.76 13.83 -14.14
C LEU A 731 -9.04 12.46 -14.78
N GLY A 732 -9.92 12.47 -15.78
CA GLY A 732 -10.25 11.28 -16.55
C GLY A 732 -11.23 10.33 -15.87
N SER A 733 -11.72 9.34 -16.62
CA SER A 733 -12.82 8.47 -16.19
C SER A 733 -12.45 6.97 -16.09
N GLN A 734 -11.26 6.58 -16.51
CA GLN A 734 -10.87 5.16 -16.62
C GLN A 734 -9.88 4.70 -15.54
N LEU A 735 -9.33 5.63 -14.79
CA LEU A 735 -8.49 5.28 -13.65
C LEU A 735 -9.37 4.66 -12.56
N PRO A 736 -9.08 3.46 -12.07
CA PRO A 736 -9.83 2.87 -10.97
C PRO A 736 -9.61 3.66 -9.67
N THR A 737 -10.47 3.45 -8.67
CA THR A 737 -10.22 3.95 -7.32
C THR A 737 -8.96 3.28 -6.76
N VAL A 738 -7.89 4.06 -6.63
CA VAL A 738 -6.58 3.59 -6.18
C VAL A 738 -5.73 4.75 -5.71
N ALA A 739 -4.90 4.54 -4.69
CA ALA A 739 -3.95 5.52 -4.19
C ALA A 739 -2.88 5.86 -5.25
N ILE A 740 -2.64 7.16 -5.44
CA ILE A 740 -1.65 7.70 -6.37
C ILE A 740 -0.46 8.21 -5.56
N HIS A 741 0.56 7.40 -5.42
CA HIS A 741 1.72 7.74 -4.59
C HIS A 741 2.71 8.65 -5.31
N ASP A 742 2.82 8.54 -6.64
CA ASP A 742 3.70 9.43 -7.40
C ASP A 742 3.14 9.80 -8.77
N LEU A 743 3.54 10.98 -9.25
CA LEU A 743 3.20 11.53 -10.54
C LEU A 743 4.47 12.04 -11.23
N VAL A 744 4.63 11.77 -12.52
CA VAL A 744 5.70 12.30 -13.35
C VAL A 744 5.13 12.83 -14.65
N ILE A 745 5.55 14.03 -15.05
CA ILE A 745 5.26 14.57 -16.38
C ILE A 745 6.48 14.31 -17.24
N HIS A 746 6.34 13.51 -18.32
CA HIS A 746 7.46 13.23 -19.21
C HIS A 746 7.91 14.50 -19.92
N PRO A 747 9.18 14.90 -19.78
CA PRO A 747 9.62 16.25 -20.20
C PRO A 747 9.56 16.46 -21.71
N ARG A 748 9.79 15.42 -22.53
CA ARG A 748 9.71 15.48 -24.00
C ARG A 748 8.27 15.27 -24.49
N ASP A 749 7.59 14.23 -24.03
CA ASP A 749 6.33 13.77 -24.63
C ASP A 749 5.11 14.45 -24.00
N GLY A 750 5.25 15.07 -22.84
CA GLY A 750 4.14 15.69 -22.13
C GLY A 750 3.07 14.68 -21.69
N ASP A 751 3.44 13.43 -21.49
CA ASP A 751 2.58 12.41 -20.89
C ASP A 751 2.57 12.59 -19.36
N LEU A 752 1.41 12.43 -18.74
CA LEU A 752 1.29 12.35 -17.29
C LEU A 752 1.25 10.88 -16.86
N ILE A 753 2.25 10.49 -16.09
CA ILE A 753 2.42 9.12 -15.61
C ILE A 753 2.06 9.05 -14.13
N ALA A 754 1.20 8.09 -13.76
CA ALA A 754 0.79 7.83 -12.39
C ALA A 754 1.36 6.47 -11.91
N GLY A 755 2.17 6.52 -10.86
CA GLY A 755 2.57 5.36 -10.07
C GLY A 755 1.52 5.11 -9.00
N THR A 756 0.75 4.03 -9.17
CA THR A 756 -0.35 3.72 -8.27
C THR A 756 0.06 2.69 -7.23
N HIS A 757 -0.49 2.78 -6.05
CA HIS A 757 -0.23 1.80 -4.99
C HIS A 757 -1.30 0.71 -4.98
N GLY A 758 -1.32 -0.13 -6.06
CA GLY A 758 -2.25 -1.25 -6.16
C GLY A 758 -2.76 -1.57 -7.58
N ARG A 759 -2.49 -0.71 -8.59
CA ARG A 759 -2.93 -0.93 -9.98
C ARG A 759 -1.79 -0.67 -10.99
N SER A 760 -0.54 -0.85 -10.56
CA SER A 760 0.66 -0.65 -11.40
C SER A 760 0.74 0.77 -11.98
N ILE A 761 1.21 0.93 -13.21
CA ILE A 761 1.48 2.24 -13.83
C ILE A 761 0.38 2.58 -14.84
N TRP A 762 -0.06 3.84 -14.80
CA TRP A 762 -1.03 4.40 -15.74
C TRP A 762 -0.44 5.63 -16.43
N ILE A 763 -0.79 5.82 -17.69
CA ILE A 763 -0.36 6.97 -18.51
C ILE A 763 -1.60 7.68 -19.08
N LEU A 764 -1.62 8.99 -18.92
CA LEU A 764 -2.47 9.89 -19.67
C LEU A 764 -1.58 10.53 -20.75
N ASP A 765 -1.80 10.09 -22.00
CA ASP A 765 -1.01 10.56 -23.14
C ASP A 765 -1.32 12.03 -23.45
N ASP A 766 -0.30 12.82 -23.72
CA ASP A 766 -0.34 14.19 -24.23
C ASP A 766 -1.24 15.16 -23.43
N ILE A 767 -0.72 15.79 -22.40
CA ILE A 767 -1.45 16.82 -21.62
C ILE A 767 -1.44 18.22 -22.27
N ASN A 768 -0.95 18.38 -23.49
CA ASN A 768 -0.97 19.69 -24.18
C ASN A 768 -2.36 20.30 -24.32
N PRO A 769 -3.44 19.53 -24.52
CA PRO A 769 -4.80 20.08 -24.45
C PRO A 769 -5.09 20.76 -23.10
N LEU A 770 -4.66 20.19 -21.99
CA LEU A 770 -4.86 20.77 -20.65
C LEU A 770 -4.02 22.05 -20.46
N ARG A 771 -2.79 22.11 -21.03
CA ARG A 771 -1.92 23.29 -20.99
C ARG A 771 -2.54 24.50 -21.67
N ASN A 772 -3.37 24.26 -22.68
CA ASN A 772 -3.99 25.26 -23.54
C ASN A 772 -5.46 25.55 -23.23
N LEU A 773 -6.00 24.97 -22.15
CA LEU A 773 -7.37 25.26 -21.70
C LEU A 773 -7.47 26.71 -21.23
N THR A 774 -8.44 27.44 -21.78
CA THR A 774 -8.84 28.77 -21.33
C THR A 774 -10.36 28.81 -21.12
N ALA A 775 -10.86 29.73 -20.31
CA ALA A 775 -12.28 29.85 -20.01
C ALA A 775 -13.18 30.05 -21.25
N ASP A 776 -12.61 30.49 -22.36
CA ASP A 776 -13.33 30.82 -23.59
C ASP A 776 -13.26 29.73 -24.68
N ASN A 777 -12.62 28.59 -24.43
CA ASN A 777 -12.43 27.51 -25.43
C ASN A 777 -13.70 26.68 -25.64
N LYS A 778 -14.65 27.21 -26.43
CA LYS A 778 -15.86 26.46 -26.78
C LYS A 778 -15.65 25.44 -27.91
N ASN A 779 -14.73 25.66 -28.84
CA ASN A 779 -14.41 24.75 -29.96
C ASN A 779 -12.98 25.04 -30.44
N LYS A 780 -11.98 24.46 -29.85
CA LYS A 780 -10.59 24.58 -30.24
C LYS A 780 -10.03 23.24 -30.69
N LEU A 781 -9.46 23.20 -31.87
CA LEU A 781 -8.60 22.09 -32.27
C LEU A 781 -7.20 22.35 -31.69
N PHE A 782 -6.70 21.44 -30.91
CA PHE A 782 -5.34 21.52 -30.36
C PHE A 782 -4.35 20.93 -31.36
N ASP A 783 -3.14 21.48 -31.38
CA ASP A 783 -2.05 20.90 -32.15
C ASP A 783 -1.69 19.53 -31.55
N THR A 784 -1.53 18.55 -32.41
CA THR A 784 -1.05 17.21 -32.01
C THR A 784 0.48 17.23 -31.97
N ARG A 785 1.09 16.50 -31.03
CA ARG A 785 2.52 16.27 -31.04
C ARG A 785 2.95 15.47 -32.28
N GLU A 786 4.21 15.59 -32.67
CA GLU A 786 4.80 14.68 -33.62
C GLU A 786 4.70 13.25 -33.08
N SER A 787 4.14 12.34 -33.86
CA SER A 787 4.02 10.94 -33.49
C SER A 787 4.80 10.04 -34.42
N THR A 788 5.53 9.10 -33.84
CA THR A 788 6.28 8.11 -34.61
C THR A 788 5.32 7.05 -35.16
N GLN A 789 5.25 6.92 -36.48
CA GLN A 789 4.52 5.83 -37.11
C GLN A 789 5.31 4.52 -37.01
N TRP A 790 4.97 3.69 -36.04
CA TRP A 790 5.61 2.41 -35.85
C TRP A 790 5.10 1.37 -36.86
N ILE A 791 6.02 0.63 -37.51
CA ILE A 791 5.68 -0.62 -38.16
C ILE A 791 5.43 -1.65 -37.07
N ARG A 792 4.17 -2.04 -36.89
CA ARG A 792 3.79 -3.06 -35.90
C ARG A 792 4.36 -4.42 -36.29
N ILE A 793 4.84 -5.12 -35.30
CA ILE A 793 5.32 -6.48 -35.44
C ILE A 793 4.16 -7.39 -35.15
N ASN A 794 3.78 -8.20 -36.12
CA ASN A 794 2.85 -9.30 -35.92
C ASN A 794 3.68 -10.58 -35.73
N THR A 795 3.80 -11.03 -34.50
CA THR A 795 4.52 -12.27 -34.16
C THR A 795 3.77 -13.54 -34.58
N GLY A 796 2.70 -13.41 -35.34
CA GLY A 796 2.15 -14.42 -36.25
C GLY A 796 1.41 -15.59 -35.64
N ARG A 797 1.26 -15.69 -34.31
CA ARG A 797 0.48 -16.76 -33.68
C ARG A 797 -0.59 -16.18 -32.77
N LYS A 798 -1.81 -16.67 -32.87
CA LYS A 798 -2.85 -16.48 -31.88
C LYS A 798 -2.34 -17.11 -30.57
N GLN A 799 -1.68 -16.30 -29.78
CA GLN A 799 -1.29 -16.67 -28.41
C GLN A 799 -2.55 -16.64 -27.54
N PRO A 800 -2.62 -17.49 -26.51
CA PRO A 800 -3.74 -17.55 -25.60
C PRO A 800 -3.99 -16.18 -24.90
N TYR A 801 -5.22 -15.92 -24.53
CA TYR A 801 -5.69 -14.64 -23.98
C TYR A 801 -5.36 -14.43 -22.49
N PHE A 802 -4.54 -15.26 -21.86
CA PHE A 802 -4.26 -15.24 -20.43
C PHE A 802 -3.04 -14.40 -20.03
N GLU A 803 -2.31 -13.83 -20.98
CA GLU A 803 -1.21 -12.91 -20.70
C GLU A 803 -1.74 -11.50 -20.49
N PHE A 804 -1.18 -10.79 -19.50
CA PHE A 804 -1.45 -9.37 -19.34
C PHE A 804 -1.05 -8.58 -20.59
N ARG A 805 -1.88 -7.62 -20.98
CA ARG A 805 -1.68 -6.76 -22.15
C ARG A 805 -1.87 -5.30 -21.78
N GLY A 806 -0.77 -4.62 -21.43
CA GLY A 806 -0.75 -3.18 -21.27
C GLY A 806 -1.13 -2.47 -22.56
N LYS A 807 -1.84 -1.37 -22.44
CA LYS A 807 -2.35 -0.63 -23.60
C LYS A 807 -1.27 0.25 -24.21
N ASN A 808 -1.08 0.14 -25.52
CA ASN A 808 -0.34 1.13 -26.30
C ASN A 808 -1.12 2.45 -26.41
N PRO A 809 -0.44 3.59 -26.69
CA PRO A 809 -1.13 4.84 -27.04
C PRO A 809 -2.10 4.65 -28.19
N PRO A 810 -3.18 5.43 -28.27
CA PRO A 810 -4.02 5.49 -29.47
C PRO A 810 -3.21 5.83 -30.72
N TYR A 811 -3.69 5.45 -31.89
CA TYR A 811 -3.06 5.87 -33.16
C TYR A 811 -3.14 7.38 -33.30
N GLY A 812 -2.00 8.02 -33.54
CA GLY A 812 -1.91 9.46 -33.72
C GLY A 812 -1.97 10.28 -32.44
N ALA A 813 -1.77 9.62 -31.28
CA ALA A 813 -1.65 10.31 -29.99
C ALA A 813 -0.21 10.79 -29.76
#